data_f34baa95023ca638d318b710f7ee6d86
#
_entry.id   f34baa95023ca638d318b710f7ee6d86
#
_cell.length_a   1.000
_cell.length_b   1.000
_cell.length_c   1.000
_cell.angle_alpha   90.00
_cell.angle_beta   90.00
_cell.angle_gamma   90.00
#
_symmetry.space_group_name_H-M   'P 1'
#
loop_
_entity.id
_entity.type
_entity.pdbx_description
1 polymer ?
#
loop_
_entity_poly.entity_id
_entity_poly.type
_entity_poly.pdbx_seq_one_letter_code
_entity_poly.pdbx_strand_id
1 'polypeptide(L)'
;MVKELTLKQLFHLPSDIEHRLEDKTFVGIDFGTSTTVVSVAVYNKDLQQIECEPVELEQTLPDKAKIESYILPSVLAVNDENKLLVGQGAYELKDDPNYIFGENIWYSFKMDLGENMGPKWTSITKKEFIKSPQDATTIFFRYLKKVIEAAVKEKNWSTNIQYAVSIPASFESNQRLDLLRALENNGIEMDGGTLIDEPNAAFIGYINPDYTYKEAITLKEGYNPKVLVFDFGAGTCDISILELGADYKGYHSRNISISQFNELGGNDIDRYIAYNFLLPNILKLNDIPSDSYTTSQLDIIAKQLMGIAEQLKILASRDFQYLLTDSDALEGAINRGQGITFKQNVSIYTDYGDLKEDVFFLSYENFMEAMHAFLNNKKLPFSKTVKRQKKYNSIYATINSAIKKAHIEKGEIDYVMMIGGSSKNPYVQKCIKEYFPEHTKILIPQNLQSLVSQGAALHSLLVNGIGHTVVKPITSEPIVLVLRGEQEITLIPAGTEIPITEVSSNNLSTGEQEQSTIEIPICVSNAEKVVANLKIEDPMGLPFPKHTPIELSLDMNTDKVLNITAKCLGQECTVRNENPFANTYLTDEEKKILEAERNTYISADNNNGIPSKQSLINLRSAFVDAGKEYQAAETCEEQIKYYPQDNLYNYIGVLYHNSGNYTKAIRFFEKAIEHDNTNVWALSNLGHDFYMIGKNEDAKKCLEKALNIKGDHTTALSKLGDIYRDSGDKEKAQDYYQQCFNIFMRKWKENNLDEVDYGWFENVAEKLGKADVAREIRDSRPKRHRSQSYNADNLITLENQEDKE
;
A
#
# COMPACT_ATOMS: atom_id res chain seq x y z
N MET A 1 -36.90 -27.38 -5.61
CA MET A 1 -36.06 -28.05 -6.65
C MET A 1 -34.65 -27.48 -6.50
N VAL A 2 -33.61 -28.32 -6.42
CA VAL A 2 -32.23 -27.88 -6.34
C VAL A 2 -31.75 -27.60 -7.76
N LYS A 3 -31.24 -26.39 -8.04
CA LYS A 3 -30.68 -26.01 -9.36
C LYS A 3 -29.26 -25.52 -9.18
N GLU A 4 -28.36 -25.89 -10.08
CA GLU A 4 -27.03 -25.29 -10.18
C GLU A 4 -27.15 -23.86 -10.66
N LEU A 5 -26.40 -22.96 -10.01
CA LEU A 5 -26.34 -21.57 -10.42
C LEU A 5 -25.33 -21.42 -11.56
N THR A 6 -25.80 -21.03 -12.73
CA THR A 6 -24.99 -20.77 -13.90
C THR A 6 -25.26 -19.38 -14.43
N LEU A 7 -24.32 -18.82 -15.19
CA LEU A 7 -24.48 -17.50 -15.80
C LEU A 7 -25.77 -17.40 -16.65
N LYS A 8 -26.13 -18.46 -17.38
CA LYS A 8 -27.39 -18.54 -18.18
C LYS A 8 -28.66 -18.45 -17.35
N GLN A 9 -28.59 -18.71 -16.06
CA GLN A 9 -29.77 -18.72 -15.16
C GLN A 9 -29.91 -17.35 -14.45
N LEU A 10 -28.83 -16.58 -14.36
CA LEU A 10 -28.84 -15.26 -13.71
C LEU A 10 -29.60 -14.21 -14.52
N PHE A 11 -29.71 -14.39 -15.81
CA PHE A 11 -30.45 -13.45 -16.67
C PHE A 11 -31.01 -14.17 -17.90
N HIS A 12 -32.16 -13.68 -18.39
CA HIS A 12 -32.68 -14.05 -19.68
C HIS A 12 -31.98 -13.25 -20.75
N LEU A 13 -31.28 -13.91 -21.67
CA LEU A 13 -30.69 -13.25 -22.80
C LEU A 13 -31.81 -12.58 -23.64
N PRO A 14 -31.74 -11.29 -23.91
CA PRO A 14 -32.70 -10.61 -24.78
C PRO A 14 -32.70 -11.26 -26.18
N SER A 15 -33.81 -11.24 -26.86
CA SER A 15 -33.89 -11.73 -28.25
C SER A 15 -33.04 -10.93 -29.26
N ASP A 16 -32.64 -9.72 -28.89
CA ASP A 16 -31.79 -8.81 -29.67
C ASP A 16 -30.32 -8.82 -29.21
N ILE A 17 -29.90 -9.83 -28.42
CA ILE A 17 -28.56 -9.92 -27.83
C ILE A 17 -27.47 -9.88 -28.88
N GLU A 18 -27.68 -10.53 -30.02
CA GLU A 18 -26.70 -10.52 -31.12
C GLU A 18 -26.36 -9.09 -31.55
N HIS A 19 -27.36 -8.26 -31.81
CA HIS A 19 -27.12 -6.86 -32.25
C HIS A 19 -26.43 -6.00 -31.17
N ARG A 20 -26.61 -6.33 -29.91
CA ARG A 20 -25.99 -5.58 -28.81
C ARG A 20 -24.51 -5.94 -28.57
N LEU A 21 -24.13 -7.16 -28.87
CA LEU A 21 -22.81 -7.70 -28.56
C LEU A 21 -21.90 -7.86 -29.77
N GLU A 22 -22.50 -7.88 -31.00
CA GLU A 22 -21.89 -8.30 -32.26
C GLU A 22 -20.58 -7.57 -32.63
N ASP A 23 -20.51 -6.28 -32.39
CA ASP A 23 -19.38 -5.43 -32.78
C ASP A 23 -18.56 -4.95 -31.57
N LYS A 24 -18.57 -5.68 -30.46
CA LYS A 24 -17.89 -5.31 -29.20
C LYS A 24 -16.99 -6.41 -28.72
N THR A 25 -15.89 -5.99 -28.10
CA THR A 25 -14.98 -6.86 -27.33
C THR A 25 -14.97 -6.35 -25.90
N PHE A 26 -15.23 -7.23 -24.93
CA PHE A 26 -15.30 -6.89 -23.53
C PHE A 26 -14.04 -7.39 -22.83
N VAL A 27 -13.24 -6.46 -22.34
CA VAL A 27 -11.94 -6.75 -21.73
C VAL A 27 -12.05 -6.59 -20.22
N GLY A 28 -11.69 -7.63 -19.49
CA GLY A 28 -11.57 -7.64 -18.04
C GLY A 28 -10.11 -7.65 -17.62
N ILE A 29 -9.74 -6.72 -16.76
CA ILE A 29 -8.38 -6.57 -16.24
C ILE A 29 -8.39 -6.83 -14.74
N ASP A 30 -7.71 -7.87 -14.32
CA ASP A 30 -7.38 -8.08 -12.92
C ASP A 30 -6.05 -7.39 -12.62
N PHE A 31 -6.13 -6.15 -12.13
CA PHE A 31 -4.97 -5.34 -11.79
C PHE A 31 -4.48 -5.70 -10.39
N GLY A 32 -3.58 -6.69 -10.29
CA GLY A 32 -3.03 -7.14 -9.00
C GLY A 32 -1.79 -6.39 -8.55
N THR A 33 -1.47 -6.49 -7.26
CA THR A 33 -0.27 -5.88 -6.63
C THR A 33 1.03 -6.41 -7.23
N SER A 34 1.10 -7.71 -7.49
CA SER A 34 2.29 -8.37 -8.05
C SER A 34 2.13 -8.71 -9.52
N THR A 35 0.94 -9.09 -9.94
CA THR A 35 0.65 -9.56 -11.31
C THR A 35 -0.69 -9.06 -11.79
N THR A 36 -0.76 -8.77 -13.08
CA THR A 36 -1.98 -8.38 -13.80
C THR A 36 -2.35 -9.48 -14.78
N VAL A 37 -3.63 -9.79 -14.88
CA VAL A 37 -4.18 -10.77 -15.83
C VAL A 37 -5.30 -10.12 -16.64
N VAL A 38 -5.35 -10.42 -17.92
CA VAL A 38 -6.37 -9.91 -18.84
C VAL A 38 -7.17 -11.06 -19.41
N SER A 39 -8.48 -10.91 -19.43
CA SER A 39 -9.41 -11.81 -20.12
C SER A 39 -10.32 -11.05 -21.07
N VAL A 40 -10.81 -11.74 -22.07
CA VAL A 40 -11.69 -11.18 -23.08
C VAL A 40 -12.97 -12.03 -23.15
N ALA A 41 -14.12 -11.34 -23.14
CA ALA A 41 -15.41 -11.93 -23.43
C ALA A 41 -15.95 -11.41 -24.76
N VAL A 42 -16.42 -12.33 -25.62
CA VAL A 42 -17.02 -12.04 -26.94
C VAL A 42 -18.25 -12.90 -27.16
N TYR A 43 -19.16 -12.42 -28.00
CA TYR A 43 -20.28 -13.23 -28.45
C TYR A 43 -19.91 -13.96 -29.75
N ASN A 44 -19.86 -15.29 -29.70
CA ASN A 44 -19.62 -16.13 -30.88
C ASN A 44 -20.95 -16.42 -31.57
N LYS A 45 -21.14 -15.84 -32.79
CA LYS A 45 -22.35 -15.99 -33.58
C LYS A 45 -22.60 -17.42 -34.06
N ASP A 46 -21.53 -18.11 -34.45
CA ASP A 46 -21.63 -19.44 -35.03
C ASP A 46 -22.11 -20.47 -33.99
N LEU A 47 -21.64 -20.29 -32.74
CA LEU A 47 -21.97 -21.14 -31.59
C LEU A 47 -23.16 -20.60 -30.77
N GLN A 48 -23.60 -19.36 -31.02
CA GLN A 48 -24.65 -18.66 -30.27
C GLN A 48 -24.38 -18.64 -28.76
N GLN A 49 -23.12 -18.41 -28.39
CA GLN A 49 -22.68 -18.40 -26.99
C GLN A 49 -21.67 -17.31 -26.69
N ILE A 50 -21.58 -16.96 -25.40
CA ILE A 50 -20.55 -16.09 -24.89
C ILE A 50 -19.30 -16.93 -24.63
N GLU A 51 -18.20 -16.56 -25.23
CA GLU A 51 -16.86 -17.11 -24.96
C GLU A 51 -16.10 -16.14 -24.09
N CYS A 52 -15.42 -16.65 -23.05
CA CYS A 52 -14.61 -15.85 -22.15
C CYS A 52 -13.30 -16.57 -21.83
N GLU A 53 -12.19 -16.00 -22.28
CA GLU A 53 -10.87 -16.62 -22.12
C GLU A 53 -9.82 -15.62 -21.69
N PRO A 54 -8.78 -16.07 -20.92
CA PRO A 54 -7.60 -15.25 -20.65
C PRO A 54 -6.80 -15.06 -21.94
N VAL A 55 -6.12 -13.91 -22.05
CA VAL A 55 -5.35 -13.52 -23.25
C VAL A 55 -3.86 -13.52 -22.92
N GLU A 56 -3.07 -14.18 -23.79
CA GLU A 56 -1.61 -14.06 -23.75
C GLU A 56 -1.19 -12.68 -24.26
N LEU A 57 -0.32 -12.03 -23.50
CA LEU A 57 0.21 -10.71 -23.82
C LEU A 57 1.69 -10.80 -24.15
N GLU A 58 2.08 -10.17 -25.26
CA GLU A 58 3.49 -10.09 -25.65
C GLU A 58 4.26 -9.19 -24.67
N GLN A 59 5.37 -9.68 -24.15
CA GLN A 59 6.26 -8.98 -23.22
C GLN A 59 7.70 -9.02 -23.75
N THR A 60 8.46 -7.96 -23.47
CA THR A 60 9.85 -7.83 -23.92
C THR A 60 10.80 -8.06 -22.76
N LEU A 61 11.74 -9.00 -22.90
CA LEU A 61 12.78 -9.29 -21.92
C LEU A 61 13.97 -8.30 -22.01
N PRO A 62 14.86 -8.24 -20.99
CA PRO A 62 16.02 -7.34 -21.02
C PRO A 62 16.95 -7.56 -22.22
N ASP A 63 17.09 -8.78 -22.71
CA ASP A 63 17.86 -9.17 -23.90
C ASP A 63 17.15 -8.86 -25.23
N LYS A 64 15.97 -8.22 -25.16
CA LYS A 64 15.08 -7.88 -26.28
C LYS A 64 14.33 -9.08 -26.89
N ALA A 65 14.42 -10.26 -26.30
CA ALA A 65 13.58 -11.39 -26.66
C ALA A 65 12.10 -11.07 -26.33
N LYS A 66 11.19 -11.69 -27.07
CA LYS A 66 9.74 -11.55 -26.83
C LYS A 66 9.19 -12.86 -26.31
N ILE A 67 8.34 -12.76 -25.33
CA ILE A 67 7.58 -13.88 -24.77
C ILE A 67 6.11 -13.56 -24.76
N GLU A 68 5.28 -14.57 -24.78
CA GLU A 68 3.83 -14.47 -24.57
C GLU A 68 3.46 -15.12 -23.24
N SER A 69 2.62 -14.46 -22.46
CA SER A 69 2.17 -14.97 -21.17
C SER A 69 0.82 -14.41 -20.78
N TYR A 70 -0.01 -15.25 -20.13
CA TYR A 70 -1.24 -14.80 -19.47
C TYR A 70 -0.99 -13.93 -18.23
N ILE A 71 0.21 -14.00 -17.67
CA ILE A 71 0.59 -13.26 -16.47
C ILE A 71 1.53 -12.13 -16.87
N LEU A 72 1.13 -10.90 -16.56
CA LEU A 72 1.95 -9.70 -16.70
C LEU A 72 2.36 -9.23 -15.29
N PRO A 73 3.63 -9.36 -14.87
CA PRO A 73 4.08 -8.77 -13.63
C PRO A 73 3.79 -7.26 -13.56
N SER A 74 3.24 -6.78 -12.45
CA SER A 74 2.94 -5.36 -12.24
C SER A 74 4.23 -4.62 -11.83
N VAL A 75 5.21 -4.63 -12.73
CA VAL A 75 6.55 -4.07 -12.54
C VAL A 75 6.92 -3.20 -13.73
N LEU A 76 7.56 -2.06 -13.42
CA LEU A 76 8.14 -1.13 -14.38
C LEU A 76 9.63 -1.01 -14.10
N ALA A 77 10.47 -0.97 -15.13
CA ALA A 77 11.87 -0.64 -14.99
C ALA A 77 12.35 0.20 -16.18
N VAL A 78 13.39 1.00 -15.95
CA VAL A 78 14.06 1.74 -17.01
C VAL A 78 15.50 1.26 -17.08
N ASN A 79 15.87 0.68 -18.21
CA ASN A 79 17.21 0.11 -18.41
C ASN A 79 18.27 1.17 -18.76
N ASP A 80 19.53 0.76 -18.83
CA ASP A 80 20.67 1.65 -19.12
C ASP A 80 20.56 2.37 -20.48
N GLU A 81 19.78 1.82 -21.43
CA GLU A 81 19.48 2.48 -22.71
C GLU A 81 18.35 3.52 -22.59
N ASN A 82 17.88 3.84 -21.37
CA ASN A 82 16.70 4.67 -21.10
C ASN A 82 15.41 4.16 -21.77
N LYS A 83 15.26 2.84 -21.86
CA LYS A 83 14.04 2.22 -22.35
C LYS A 83 13.20 1.69 -21.20
N LEU A 84 11.91 1.95 -21.27
CA LEU A 84 10.94 1.41 -20.35
C LEU A 84 10.72 -0.08 -20.67
N LEU A 85 10.91 -0.92 -19.66
CA LEU A 85 10.50 -2.31 -19.62
C LEU A 85 9.29 -2.46 -18.71
N VAL A 86 8.35 -3.31 -19.09
CA VAL A 86 7.11 -3.56 -18.34
C VAL A 86 6.89 -5.08 -18.30
N GLY A 87 6.37 -5.56 -17.18
CA GLY A 87 6.06 -6.97 -17.02
C GLY A 87 7.30 -7.81 -16.73
N GLN A 88 7.42 -8.96 -17.38
CA GLN A 88 8.46 -9.95 -17.11
C GLN A 88 9.87 -9.37 -17.29
N GLY A 89 10.07 -8.53 -18.31
CA GLY A 89 11.38 -7.92 -18.54
C GLY A 89 11.82 -6.96 -17.44
N ALA A 90 10.86 -6.26 -16.80
CA ALA A 90 11.13 -5.44 -15.63
C ALA A 90 11.30 -6.31 -14.36
N TYR A 91 10.51 -7.38 -14.26
CA TYR A 91 10.56 -8.29 -13.11
C TYR A 91 11.92 -8.98 -12.97
N GLU A 92 12.55 -9.39 -14.07
CA GLU A 92 13.89 -10.01 -14.05
C GLU A 92 15.01 -9.10 -13.55
N LEU A 93 14.77 -7.77 -13.56
CA LEU A 93 15.72 -6.77 -13.07
C LEU A 93 15.52 -6.46 -11.57
N LYS A 94 14.49 -7.03 -10.94
CA LYS A 94 14.11 -6.70 -9.56
C LYS A 94 15.21 -7.04 -8.53
N ASP A 95 15.96 -8.10 -8.79
CA ASP A 95 17.02 -8.59 -7.91
C ASP A 95 18.42 -8.13 -8.35
N ASP A 96 18.53 -7.29 -9.38
CA ASP A 96 19.79 -6.70 -9.84
C ASP A 96 20.11 -5.46 -8.99
N PRO A 97 21.28 -5.40 -8.33
CA PRO A 97 21.66 -4.28 -7.45
C PRO A 97 21.78 -2.93 -8.17
N ASN A 98 21.87 -2.90 -9.50
CA ASN A 98 21.85 -1.65 -10.26
C ASN A 98 20.45 -1.04 -10.40
N TYR A 99 19.41 -1.77 -10.02
CA TYR A 99 18.02 -1.31 -10.08
C TYR A 99 17.54 -0.94 -8.68
N ILE A 100 17.36 0.36 -8.47
CA ILE A 100 16.99 0.95 -7.18
C ILE A 100 15.50 1.28 -7.21
N PHE A 101 14.75 0.74 -6.24
CA PHE A 101 13.33 1.00 -6.10
C PHE A 101 13.03 2.50 -5.96
N GLY A 102 12.09 2.97 -6.77
CA GLY A 102 11.69 4.38 -6.81
C GLY A 102 12.55 5.25 -7.71
N GLU A 103 13.69 4.76 -8.22
CA GLU A 103 14.59 5.49 -9.12
C GLU A 103 14.55 4.99 -10.55
N ASN A 104 14.75 3.69 -10.75
CA ASN A 104 14.75 3.05 -12.07
C ASN A 104 13.96 1.74 -12.12
N ILE A 105 13.37 1.29 -11.00
CA ILE A 105 12.43 0.18 -10.93
C ILE A 105 11.29 0.49 -9.96
N TRP A 106 10.04 0.11 -10.32
CA TRP A 106 8.82 0.33 -9.53
C TRP A 106 7.95 -0.92 -9.56
N TYR A 107 7.51 -1.36 -8.40
CA TYR A 107 6.60 -2.49 -8.20
C TYR A 107 5.71 -2.24 -6.98
N SER A 108 4.66 -3.04 -6.82
CA SER A 108 3.66 -2.90 -5.74
C SER A 108 2.98 -1.52 -5.67
N PHE A 109 3.05 -0.72 -6.73
CA PHE A 109 2.52 0.64 -6.78
C PHE A 109 0.99 0.71 -6.65
N LYS A 110 0.28 -0.40 -6.87
CA LYS A 110 -1.16 -0.50 -6.56
C LYS A 110 -1.45 -0.24 -5.08
N MET A 111 -0.58 -0.73 -4.18
CA MET A 111 -0.76 -0.58 -2.73
C MET A 111 -0.51 0.85 -2.24
N ASP A 112 0.32 1.58 -2.99
CA ASP A 112 0.70 2.95 -2.67
C ASP A 112 -0.21 4.00 -3.32
N LEU A 113 -1.23 3.57 -4.12
CA LEU A 113 -2.25 4.47 -4.67
C LEU A 113 -2.99 5.20 -3.55
N GLY A 114 -3.35 6.44 -3.79
CA GLY A 114 -4.04 7.30 -2.82
C GLY A 114 -3.15 7.91 -1.76
N GLU A 115 -1.87 7.53 -1.71
CA GLU A 115 -0.89 8.15 -0.83
C GLU A 115 -0.50 9.53 -1.36
N ASN A 116 -1.07 10.60 -0.80
CA ASN A 116 -0.71 11.99 -1.14
C ASN A 116 0.75 12.32 -0.80
N MET A 117 1.38 11.48 -0.01
CA MET A 117 2.73 11.63 0.49
C MET A 117 3.66 10.55 -0.04
N GLY A 118 3.33 10.01 -1.16
CA GLY A 118 3.93 8.92 -1.92
C GLY A 118 5.32 8.45 -1.54
N PRO A 119 5.73 7.28 -2.00
CA PRO A 119 7.08 6.81 -1.80
C PRO A 119 8.07 7.78 -2.45
N LYS A 120 9.32 7.68 -2.04
CA LYS A 120 10.48 8.47 -2.46
C LYS A 120 10.86 8.20 -3.92
N TRP A 121 9.94 8.43 -4.83
CA TRP A 121 10.13 8.11 -6.22
C TRP A 121 10.73 9.27 -6.99
N THR A 122 11.84 9.01 -7.62
CA THR A 122 12.51 9.95 -8.51
C THR A 122 12.91 9.22 -9.76
N SER A 123 12.21 9.46 -10.85
CA SER A 123 12.63 8.92 -12.14
C SER A 123 14.00 9.51 -12.54
N ILE A 124 14.95 8.64 -12.82
CA ILE A 124 16.28 9.03 -13.33
C ILE A 124 16.19 9.42 -14.81
N THR A 125 15.14 9.03 -15.52
CA THR A 125 15.06 9.19 -16.97
C THR A 125 14.51 10.55 -17.38
N LYS A 126 15.07 11.10 -18.47
CA LYS A 126 14.57 12.33 -19.06
C LYS A 126 13.26 12.17 -19.85
N LYS A 127 12.83 10.92 -20.12
CA LYS A 127 11.67 10.62 -20.99
C LYS A 127 10.41 10.25 -20.23
N GLU A 128 10.52 9.55 -19.11
CA GLU A 128 9.37 9.14 -18.32
C GLU A 128 9.55 9.68 -16.88
N PHE A 129 8.57 10.47 -16.44
CA PHE A 129 8.55 11.02 -15.09
C PHE A 129 7.63 10.16 -14.21
N ILE A 130 8.22 9.25 -13.42
CA ILE A 130 7.49 8.47 -12.42
C ILE A 130 7.82 9.05 -11.05
N LYS A 131 6.92 9.88 -10.53
CA LYS A 131 7.08 10.57 -9.24
C LYS A 131 6.06 10.14 -8.20
N SER A 132 5.07 9.38 -8.64
CA SER A 132 3.97 8.94 -7.80
C SER A 132 3.48 7.55 -8.21
N PRO A 133 2.77 6.83 -7.33
CA PRO A 133 2.07 5.60 -7.67
C PRO A 133 1.08 5.78 -8.82
N GLN A 134 0.42 6.94 -8.88
CA GLN A 134 -0.48 7.31 -9.98
C GLN A 134 0.25 7.39 -11.32
N ASP A 135 1.46 8.00 -11.37
CA ASP A 135 2.26 8.06 -12.60
C ASP A 135 2.65 6.66 -13.09
N ALA A 136 3.15 5.80 -12.15
CA ALA A 136 3.49 4.42 -12.47
C ALA A 136 2.29 3.66 -13.00
N THR A 137 1.13 3.80 -12.38
CA THR A 137 -0.13 3.17 -12.81
C THR A 137 -0.54 3.69 -14.20
N THR A 138 -0.44 4.99 -14.44
CA THR A 138 -0.75 5.59 -15.77
C THR A 138 0.15 5.01 -16.87
N ILE A 139 1.45 4.89 -16.61
CA ILE A 139 2.41 4.33 -17.57
C ILE A 139 2.17 2.83 -17.77
N PHE A 140 1.87 2.09 -16.69
CA PHE A 140 1.55 0.67 -16.76
C PHE A 140 0.30 0.42 -17.62
N PHE A 141 -0.78 1.17 -17.40
CA PHE A 141 -2.01 1.05 -18.20
C PHE A 141 -1.84 1.51 -19.66
N ARG A 142 -0.95 2.46 -19.92
CA ARG A 142 -0.58 2.85 -21.30
C ARG A 142 0.05 1.67 -22.05
N TYR A 143 0.96 0.97 -21.43
CA TYR A 143 1.56 -0.23 -22.00
C TYR A 143 0.52 -1.35 -22.13
N LEU A 144 -0.23 -1.62 -21.08
CA LEU A 144 -1.24 -2.68 -21.02
C LEU A 144 -2.28 -2.52 -22.12
N LYS A 145 -2.84 -1.31 -22.29
CA LYS A 145 -3.80 -1.00 -23.36
C LYS A 145 -3.23 -1.33 -24.74
N LYS A 146 -1.99 -0.93 -24.99
CA LYS A 146 -1.33 -1.18 -26.29
C LYS A 146 -1.19 -2.68 -26.59
N VAL A 147 -0.80 -3.50 -25.61
CA VAL A 147 -0.62 -4.95 -25.83
C VAL A 147 -1.97 -5.67 -25.92
N ILE A 148 -3.00 -5.19 -25.20
CA ILE A 148 -4.38 -5.68 -25.33
C ILE A 148 -4.92 -5.40 -26.75
N GLU A 149 -4.80 -4.15 -27.23
CA GLU A 149 -5.26 -3.78 -28.58
C GLU A 149 -4.55 -4.60 -29.68
N ALA A 150 -3.26 -4.93 -29.46
CA ALA A 150 -2.52 -5.80 -30.38
C ALA A 150 -3.07 -7.22 -30.38
N ALA A 151 -3.31 -7.81 -29.20
CA ALA A 151 -3.86 -9.16 -29.06
C ALA A 151 -5.30 -9.26 -29.61
N VAL A 152 -6.14 -8.26 -29.35
CA VAL A 152 -7.51 -8.17 -29.92
C VAL A 152 -7.48 -8.18 -31.45
N LYS A 153 -6.55 -7.41 -32.03
CA LYS A 153 -6.38 -7.36 -33.49
C LYS A 153 -5.85 -8.67 -34.07
N GLU A 154 -4.93 -9.33 -33.40
CA GLU A 154 -4.37 -10.63 -33.82
C GLU A 154 -5.42 -11.72 -33.83
N LYS A 155 -6.30 -11.75 -32.85
CA LYS A 155 -7.43 -12.67 -32.70
C LYS A 155 -8.60 -12.34 -33.64
N ASN A 156 -8.53 -11.25 -34.43
CA ASN A 156 -9.61 -10.73 -35.27
C ASN A 156 -10.93 -10.42 -34.49
N TRP A 157 -10.83 -10.06 -33.21
CA TRP A 157 -11.95 -9.55 -32.45
C TRP A 157 -12.24 -8.08 -32.79
N SER A 158 -13.42 -7.59 -32.42
CA SER A 158 -13.78 -6.18 -32.65
C SER A 158 -12.85 -5.23 -31.90
N THR A 159 -12.46 -4.15 -32.60
CA THR A 159 -11.65 -3.08 -31.99
C THR A 159 -12.47 -2.09 -31.16
N ASN A 160 -13.79 -2.27 -31.12
CA ASN A 160 -14.67 -1.55 -30.18
C ASN A 160 -14.61 -2.21 -28.81
N ILE A 161 -13.60 -1.81 -28.02
CA ILE A 161 -13.26 -2.45 -26.76
C ILE A 161 -13.97 -1.74 -25.60
N GLN A 162 -14.67 -2.51 -24.78
CA GLN A 162 -15.24 -2.08 -23.52
C GLN A 162 -14.43 -2.67 -22.36
N TYR A 163 -13.89 -1.81 -21.51
CA TYR A 163 -13.02 -2.24 -20.41
C TYR A 163 -13.76 -2.38 -19.09
N ALA A 164 -13.37 -3.36 -18.28
CA ALA A 164 -13.63 -3.39 -16.85
C ALA A 164 -12.34 -3.74 -16.09
N VAL A 165 -12.13 -3.08 -14.97
CA VAL A 165 -10.95 -3.26 -14.11
C VAL A 165 -11.42 -3.70 -12.74
N SER A 166 -10.86 -4.80 -12.24
CA SER A 166 -11.14 -5.24 -10.86
C SER A 166 -10.30 -4.46 -9.85
N ILE A 167 -10.92 -4.19 -8.73
CA ILE A 167 -10.32 -3.46 -7.62
C ILE A 167 -10.66 -4.16 -6.30
N PRO A 168 -9.80 -4.10 -5.27
CA PRO A 168 -10.15 -4.58 -3.95
C PRO A 168 -11.44 -3.91 -3.45
N ALA A 169 -12.35 -4.69 -2.89
CA ALA A 169 -13.61 -4.17 -2.35
C ALA A 169 -13.36 -3.11 -1.24
N SER A 170 -12.23 -3.22 -0.56
CA SER A 170 -11.77 -2.37 0.52
C SER A 170 -10.97 -1.14 0.06
N PHE A 171 -10.75 -0.93 -1.24
CA PHE A 171 -9.99 0.21 -1.77
C PHE A 171 -10.56 1.53 -1.26
N GLU A 172 -9.68 2.37 -0.74
CA GLU A 172 -10.03 3.71 -0.23
C GLU A 172 -10.35 4.68 -1.37
N SER A 173 -11.05 5.77 -1.02
CA SER A 173 -11.44 6.80 -1.99
C SER A 173 -10.27 7.34 -2.81
N ASN A 174 -9.15 7.63 -2.14
CA ASN A 174 -7.95 8.16 -2.80
C ASN A 174 -7.35 7.15 -3.77
N GLN A 175 -7.32 5.88 -3.39
CA GLN A 175 -6.82 4.80 -4.24
C GLN A 175 -7.68 4.63 -5.50
N ARG A 176 -9.01 4.69 -5.32
CA ARG A 176 -9.96 4.66 -6.45
C ARG A 176 -9.76 5.85 -7.38
N LEU A 177 -9.64 7.05 -6.83
CA LEU A 177 -9.46 8.28 -7.60
C LEU A 177 -8.18 8.27 -8.43
N ASP A 178 -7.06 7.84 -7.85
CA ASP A 178 -5.78 7.76 -8.56
C ASP A 178 -5.83 6.71 -9.68
N LEU A 179 -6.49 5.57 -9.45
CA LEU A 179 -6.71 4.57 -10.50
C LEU A 179 -7.60 5.12 -11.62
N LEU A 180 -8.74 5.76 -11.26
CA LEU A 180 -9.64 6.38 -12.24
C LEU A 180 -8.91 7.37 -13.12
N ARG A 181 -8.11 8.26 -12.53
CA ARG A 181 -7.29 9.22 -13.27
C ARG A 181 -6.27 8.54 -14.19
N ALA A 182 -5.66 7.44 -13.74
CA ALA A 182 -4.73 6.67 -14.57
C ALA A 182 -5.43 6.03 -15.77
N LEU A 183 -6.66 5.56 -15.63
CA LEU A 183 -7.49 5.01 -16.70
C LEU A 183 -7.92 6.10 -17.68
N GLU A 184 -8.48 7.21 -17.19
CA GLU A 184 -8.90 8.36 -17.99
C GLU A 184 -7.74 8.95 -18.81
N ASN A 185 -6.55 9.09 -18.22
CA ASN A 185 -5.34 9.56 -18.92
C ASN A 185 -4.91 8.65 -20.08
N ASN A 186 -5.39 7.41 -20.11
CA ASN A 186 -5.18 6.46 -21.20
C ASN A 186 -6.38 6.34 -22.14
N GLY A 187 -7.42 7.19 -22.00
CA GLY A 187 -8.63 7.16 -22.82
C GLY A 187 -9.41 5.86 -22.63
N ILE A 188 -9.44 5.31 -21.43
CA ILE A 188 -10.37 4.26 -21.02
C ILE A 188 -11.60 4.99 -20.48
N GLU A 189 -12.72 4.84 -21.19
CA GLU A 189 -13.97 5.50 -20.81
C GLU A 189 -14.49 4.93 -19.50
N MET A 190 -14.91 5.81 -18.61
CA MET A 190 -15.40 5.49 -17.29
C MET A 190 -16.92 5.50 -17.25
N ASP A 191 -17.52 4.56 -17.98
CA ASP A 191 -18.95 4.28 -17.88
C ASP A 191 -19.22 3.49 -16.59
N GLY A 192 -20.43 3.59 -16.00
CA GLY A 192 -20.76 3.02 -14.70
C GLY A 192 -20.63 1.47 -14.54
N GLY A 193 -19.89 0.80 -15.41
CA GLY A 193 -19.55 -0.61 -15.38
C GLY A 193 -18.05 -0.88 -15.53
N THR A 194 -17.20 0.15 -15.48
CA THR A 194 -15.76 0.01 -15.68
C THR A 194 -15.04 -0.52 -14.47
N LEU A 195 -15.47 -0.21 -13.25
CA LEU A 195 -14.90 -0.76 -12.02
C LEU A 195 -15.77 -1.87 -11.44
N ILE A 196 -15.15 -2.95 -11.00
CA ILE A 196 -15.82 -4.03 -10.27
C ILE A 196 -14.97 -4.46 -9.08
N ASP A 197 -15.59 -4.68 -7.92
CA ASP A 197 -14.90 -5.22 -6.75
C ASP A 197 -14.41 -6.67 -7.03
N GLU A 198 -13.15 -6.99 -6.73
CA GLU A 198 -12.50 -8.29 -6.99
C GLU A 198 -13.36 -9.50 -6.55
N PRO A 199 -13.98 -9.50 -5.34
CA PRO A 199 -14.84 -10.61 -4.93
C PRO A 199 -16.07 -10.81 -5.83
N ASN A 200 -16.63 -9.70 -6.33
CA ASN A 200 -17.79 -9.74 -7.22
C ASN A 200 -17.39 -10.28 -8.60
N ALA A 201 -16.23 -9.83 -9.10
CA ALA A 201 -15.68 -10.36 -10.33
C ALA A 201 -15.40 -11.88 -10.21
N ALA A 202 -14.78 -12.31 -9.11
CA ALA A 202 -14.51 -13.71 -8.87
C ALA A 202 -15.79 -14.57 -8.85
N PHE A 203 -16.86 -14.06 -8.21
CA PHE A 203 -18.16 -14.74 -8.20
C PHE A 203 -18.74 -14.87 -9.62
N ILE A 204 -18.74 -13.81 -10.42
CA ILE A 204 -19.22 -13.84 -11.80
C ILE A 204 -18.38 -14.82 -12.65
N GLY A 205 -17.03 -14.80 -12.49
CA GLY A 205 -16.15 -15.75 -13.18
C GLY A 205 -16.42 -17.21 -12.81
N TYR A 206 -16.73 -17.48 -11.52
CA TYR A 206 -16.99 -18.84 -11.04
C TYR A 206 -18.27 -19.45 -11.60
N ILE A 207 -19.30 -18.65 -11.80
CA ILE A 207 -20.58 -19.12 -12.35
C ILE A 207 -20.61 -19.18 -13.87
N ASN A 208 -19.49 -18.90 -14.55
CA ASN A 208 -19.35 -19.03 -15.99
C ASN A 208 -19.57 -20.50 -16.41
N PRO A 209 -20.48 -20.78 -17.39
CA PRO A 209 -20.84 -22.14 -17.79
C PRO A 209 -19.70 -22.91 -18.48
N ASP A 210 -18.66 -22.25 -18.95
CA ASP A 210 -17.54 -22.87 -19.67
C ASP A 210 -16.62 -23.70 -18.75
N TYR A 211 -16.76 -23.56 -17.44
CA TYR A 211 -15.96 -24.28 -16.45
C TYR A 211 -16.79 -25.27 -15.66
N THR A 212 -16.39 -26.54 -15.71
CA THR A 212 -16.94 -27.60 -14.81
C THR A 212 -16.12 -27.63 -13.53
N TYR A 213 -16.62 -26.99 -12.50
CA TYR A 213 -16.03 -27.10 -11.16
C TYR A 213 -16.49 -28.36 -10.44
N LYS A 214 -15.63 -28.88 -9.53
CA LYS A 214 -15.99 -30.05 -8.69
C LYS A 214 -17.19 -29.78 -7.80
N GLU A 215 -17.34 -28.55 -7.36
CA GLU A 215 -18.44 -28.12 -6.48
C GLU A 215 -19.20 -26.98 -7.15
N ALA A 216 -20.44 -27.20 -7.49
CA ALA A 216 -21.31 -26.15 -8.02
C ALA A 216 -22.03 -25.41 -6.88
N ILE A 217 -22.26 -24.11 -7.06
CA ILE A 217 -23.17 -23.34 -6.19
C ILE A 217 -24.58 -23.72 -6.55
N THR A 218 -25.37 -24.16 -5.56
CA THR A 218 -26.74 -24.61 -5.77
C THR A 218 -27.76 -23.73 -5.06
N LEU A 219 -28.85 -23.38 -5.74
CA LEU A 219 -29.97 -22.66 -5.15
C LEU A 219 -31.08 -23.64 -4.75
N LYS A 220 -31.64 -23.41 -3.57
CA LYS A 220 -32.81 -24.14 -3.08
C LYS A 220 -34.01 -23.19 -3.00
N GLU A 221 -35.18 -23.65 -3.40
CA GLU A 221 -36.40 -22.84 -3.30
C GLU A 221 -36.64 -22.42 -1.84
N GLY A 222 -36.88 -21.13 -1.63
CA GLY A 222 -37.12 -20.56 -0.30
C GLY A 222 -35.87 -20.43 0.59
N TYR A 223 -34.66 -20.62 0.05
CA TYR A 223 -33.41 -20.45 0.77
C TYR A 223 -32.41 -19.64 -0.04
N ASN A 224 -31.86 -18.61 0.57
CA ASN A 224 -30.84 -17.73 -0.01
C ASN A 224 -29.45 -18.08 0.54
N PRO A 225 -28.64 -18.88 -0.19
CA PRO A 225 -27.33 -19.28 0.27
C PRO A 225 -26.38 -18.09 0.39
N LYS A 226 -25.49 -18.17 1.37
CA LYS A 226 -24.45 -17.17 1.65
C LYS A 226 -23.08 -17.69 1.20
N VAL A 227 -22.42 -16.89 0.35
CA VAL A 227 -21.08 -17.17 -0.18
C VAL A 227 -20.11 -16.17 0.42
N LEU A 228 -19.16 -16.64 1.22
CA LEU A 228 -18.03 -15.85 1.66
C LEU A 228 -16.92 -15.94 0.61
N VAL A 229 -16.58 -14.84 -0.02
CA VAL A 229 -15.43 -14.74 -0.92
C VAL A 229 -14.23 -14.32 -0.09
N PHE A 230 -13.23 -15.19 -0.06
CA PHE A 230 -11.96 -15.02 0.65
C PHE A 230 -10.87 -14.74 -0.38
N ASP A 231 -10.56 -13.47 -0.57
CA ASP A 231 -9.47 -13.02 -1.44
C ASP A 231 -8.21 -12.81 -0.63
N PHE A 232 -7.24 -13.71 -0.82
CA PHE A 232 -5.94 -13.63 -0.19
C PHE A 232 -4.86 -13.45 -1.24
N GLY A 233 -4.58 -12.18 -1.53
CA GLY A 233 -3.62 -11.74 -2.52
C GLY A 233 -2.18 -11.65 -1.99
N ALA A 234 -1.32 -10.95 -2.74
CA ALA A 234 0.05 -10.67 -2.33
C ALA A 234 0.12 -9.56 -1.26
N GLY A 235 -0.72 -8.54 -1.37
CA GLY A 235 -0.70 -7.37 -0.47
C GLY A 235 -1.90 -7.23 0.45
N THR A 236 -3.04 -7.81 0.09
CA THR A 236 -4.32 -7.65 0.83
C THR A 236 -4.98 -8.98 1.14
N CYS A 237 -5.83 -8.95 2.17
CA CYS A 237 -6.80 -10.00 2.49
C CYS A 237 -8.19 -9.36 2.56
N ASP A 238 -8.96 -9.53 1.50
CA ASP A 238 -10.29 -8.97 1.35
C ASP A 238 -11.37 -10.04 1.50
N ILE A 239 -12.39 -9.73 2.28
CA ILE A 239 -13.51 -10.64 2.55
C ILE A 239 -14.81 -9.95 2.14
N SER A 240 -15.60 -10.59 1.30
CA SER A 240 -16.97 -10.19 1.00
C SER A 240 -17.92 -11.33 1.26
N ILE A 241 -19.12 -11.02 1.75
CA ILE A 241 -20.18 -12.00 1.92
C ILE A 241 -21.33 -11.64 0.99
N LEU A 242 -21.64 -12.55 0.08
CA LEU A 242 -22.71 -12.42 -0.88
C LEU A 242 -23.91 -13.26 -0.41
N GLU A 243 -25.10 -12.70 -0.46
CA GLU A 243 -26.35 -13.45 -0.37
C GLU A 243 -26.93 -13.64 -1.78
N LEU A 244 -27.24 -14.86 -2.15
CA LEU A 244 -27.81 -15.19 -3.46
C LEU A 244 -29.32 -15.29 -3.32
N GLY A 245 -30.06 -14.70 -4.26
CA GLY A 245 -31.52 -14.69 -4.27
C GLY A 245 -32.10 -14.91 -5.66
N ALA A 246 -33.41 -15.01 -5.69
CA ALA A 246 -34.17 -15.02 -6.93
C ALA A 246 -35.42 -14.17 -6.78
N ASP A 247 -35.72 -13.35 -7.79
CA ASP A 247 -36.93 -12.59 -7.91
C ASP A 247 -37.60 -12.82 -9.29
N TYR A 248 -38.62 -12.04 -9.61
CA TYR A 248 -39.35 -12.16 -10.87
C TYR A 248 -38.53 -11.75 -12.09
N LYS A 249 -37.38 -11.06 -11.89
CA LYS A 249 -36.45 -10.68 -12.95
C LYS A 249 -35.35 -11.74 -13.17
N GLY A 250 -35.23 -12.74 -12.30
CA GLY A 250 -34.25 -13.79 -12.37
C GLY A 250 -33.46 -13.93 -11.05
N TYR A 251 -32.27 -14.52 -11.16
CA TYR A 251 -31.36 -14.69 -10.02
C TYR A 251 -30.49 -13.43 -9.87
N HIS A 252 -30.17 -13.07 -8.64
CA HIS A 252 -29.31 -11.95 -8.31
C HIS A 252 -28.45 -12.28 -7.09
N SER A 253 -27.36 -11.55 -6.94
CA SER A 253 -26.55 -11.56 -5.74
C SER A 253 -26.50 -10.17 -5.11
N ARG A 254 -26.37 -10.13 -3.79
CA ARG A 254 -26.30 -8.92 -3.00
C ARG A 254 -25.11 -9.02 -2.04
N ASN A 255 -24.22 -8.02 -2.03
CA ASN A 255 -23.22 -7.93 -0.98
C ASN A 255 -23.88 -7.61 0.34
N ILE A 256 -23.78 -8.48 1.36
CA ILE A 256 -24.29 -8.22 2.70
C ILE A 256 -23.20 -7.78 3.67
N SER A 257 -21.94 -7.98 3.33
CA SER A 257 -20.80 -7.45 4.08
C SER A 257 -19.57 -7.36 3.19
N ILE A 258 -18.73 -6.36 3.49
CA ILE A 258 -17.39 -6.19 2.93
C ILE A 258 -16.44 -5.94 4.12
N SER A 259 -15.27 -6.60 4.15
CA SER A 259 -14.27 -6.35 5.18
C SER A 259 -13.71 -4.93 5.05
N GLN A 260 -13.16 -4.42 6.15
CA GLN A 260 -12.32 -3.23 6.08
C GLN A 260 -11.01 -3.58 5.37
N PHE A 261 -10.39 -2.57 4.75
CA PHE A 261 -9.07 -2.70 4.14
C PHE A 261 -8.08 -3.33 5.13
N ASN A 262 -7.43 -4.39 4.73
CA ASN A 262 -6.45 -5.08 5.55
C ASN A 262 -5.19 -5.35 4.73
N GLU A 263 -4.15 -4.58 5.01
CA GLU A 263 -2.80 -4.80 4.49
C GLU A 263 -2.22 -6.09 5.08
N LEU A 264 -2.74 -7.22 4.66
CA LEU A 264 -2.29 -8.55 5.05
C LEU A 264 -2.30 -9.45 3.82
N GLY A 265 -1.13 -9.81 3.34
CA GLY A 265 -1.00 -10.60 2.12
C GLY A 265 0.19 -11.56 2.15
N GLY A 266 0.42 -12.20 1.01
CA GLY A 266 1.57 -13.09 0.81
C GLY A 266 2.91 -12.42 1.08
N ASN A 267 3.04 -11.12 0.76
CA ASN A 267 4.25 -10.34 1.01
C ASN A 267 4.57 -10.20 2.52
N ASP A 268 3.56 -10.23 3.38
CA ASP A 268 3.79 -10.17 4.83
C ASP A 268 4.34 -11.51 5.36
N ILE A 269 3.94 -12.62 4.74
CA ILE A 269 4.54 -13.94 5.02
C ILE A 269 6.01 -13.93 4.60
N ASP A 270 6.33 -13.41 3.39
CA ASP A 270 7.71 -13.28 2.91
C ASP A 270 8.53 -12.42 3.84
N ARG A 271 7.97 -11.30 4.27
CA ARG A 271 8.60 -10.40 5.25
C ARG A 271 8.85 -11.10 6.58
N TYR A 272 7.88 -11.88 7.08
CA TYR A 272 8.10 -12.66 8.31
C TYR A 272 9.24 -13.65 8.16
N ILE A 273 9.31 -14.37 7.05
CA ILE A 273 10.39 -15.33 6.75
C ILE A 273 11.74 -14.60 6.66
N ALA A 274 11.82 -13.51 5.88
CA ALA A 274 13.04 -12.74 5.70
C ALA A 274 13.60 -12.22 7.04
N TYR A 275 12.75 -11.60 7.87
CA TYR A 275 13.19 -10.95 9.10
C TYR A 275 13.43 -11.89 10.28
N ASN A 276 12.71 -13.00 10.37
CA ASN A 276 12.81 -13.89 11.53
C ASN A 276 13.70 -15.10 11.30
N PHE A 277 13.92 -15.50 10.05
CA PHE A 277 14.72 -16.70 9.73
C PHE A 277 15.92 -16.41 8.84
N LEU A 278 15.77 -15.67 7.73
CA LEU A 278 16.88 -15.46 6.80
C LEU A 278 17.88 -14.42 7.33
N LEU A 279 17.41 -13.28 7.82
CA LEU A 279 18.27 -12.23 8.37
C LEU A 279 19.14 -12.75 9.54
N PRO A 280 18.62 -13.40 10.59
CA PRO A 280 19.47 -13.93 11.65
C PRO A 280 20.47 -14.97 11.15
N ASN A 281 20.09 -15.77 10.14
CA ASN A 281 20.94 -16.83 9.59
C ASN A 281 22.11 -16.25 8.79
N ILE A 282 21.87 -15.30 7.89
CA ILE A 282 22.95 -14.69 7.08
C ILE A 282 23.93 -13.92 7.98
N LEU A 283 23.46 -13.23 9.00
CA LEU A 283 24.32 -12.56 9.99
C LEU A 283 25.21 -13.57 10.72
N LYS A 284 24.61 -14.67 11.18
CA LYS A 284 25.34 -15.75 11.87
C LYS A 284 26.37 -16.41 10.98
N LEU A 285 26.06 -16.70 9.73
CA LEU A 285 26.98 -17.34 8.76
C LEU A 285 28.18 -16.45 8.42
N ASN A 286 28.03 -15.13 8.54
CA ASN A 286 29.11 -14.16 8.31
C ASN A 286 29.76 -13.68 9.63
N ASP A 287 29.51 -14.36 10.75
CA ASP A 287 30.06 -14.07 12.07
C ASP A 287 29.80 -12.62 12.56
N ILE A 288 28.69 -12.02 12.17
CA ILE A 288 28.33 -10.65 12.54
C ILE A 288 27.19 -10.68 13.57
N PRO A 289 27.41 -10.15 14.77
CA PRO A 289 26.35 -10.02 15.77
C PRO A 289 25.22 -9.09 15.29
N SER A 290 23.97 -9.45 15.56
CA SER A 290 22.81 -8.64 15.12
C SER A 290 22.74 -7.26 15.76
N ASP A 291 23.37 -7.07 16.92
CA ASP A 291 23.49 -5.80 17.62
C ASP A 291 24.57 -4.86 17.07
N SER A 292 25.36 -5.33 16.08
CA SER A 292 26.29 -4.51 15.30
C SER A 292 25.56 -3.50 14.39
N TYR A 293 24.30 -3.78 14.06
CA TYR A 293 23.51 -2.97 13.14
C TYR A 293 22.39 -2.20 13.85
N THR A 294 22.09 -1.01 13.36
CA THR A 294 20.87 -0.29 13.73
C THR A 294 19.63 -1.00 13.19
N THR A 295 18.48 -0.71 13.79
CA THR A 295 17.19 -1.25 13.29
C THR A 295 16.95 -0.92 11.81
N SER A 296 17.36 0.26 11.35
CA SER A 296 17.19 0.67 9.95
C SER A 296 18.12 -0.10 9.01
N GLN A 297 19.35 -0.37 9.41
CA GLN A 297 20.29 -1.19 8.63
C GLN A 297 19.80 -2.63 8.51
N LEU A 298 19.33 -3.22 9.62
CA LEU A 298 18.72 -4.57 9.60
C LEU A 298 17.47 -4.62 8.69
N ASP A 299 16.68 -3.55 8.67
CA ASP A 299 15.52 -3.42 7.79
C ASP A 299 15.93 -3.42 6.30
N ILE A 300 17.00 -2.71 5.95
CA ILE A 300 17.55 -2.67 4.59
C ILE A 300 18.06 -4.06 4.18
N ILE A 301 18.83 -4.74 5.04
CA ILE A 301 19.34 -6.08 4.77
C ILE A 301 18.19 -7.07 4.57
N ALA A 302 17.19 -7.07 5.48
CA ALA A 302 16.05 -7.97 5.38
C ALA A 302 15.22 -7.75 4.12
N LYS A 303 15.08 -6.51 3.67
CA LYS A 303 14.38 -6.20 2.40
C LYS A 303 15.07 -6.82 1.18
N GLN A 304 16.38 -6.92 1.16
CA GLN A 304 17.11 -7.57 0.08
C GLN A 304 16.96 -9.10 0.09
N LEU A 305 16.48 -9.69 1.19
CA LEU A 305 16.17 -11.11 1.31
C LEU A 305 14.72 -11.46 0.96
N MET A 306 13.88 -10.47 0.59
CA MET A 306 12.46 -10.69 0.33
C MET A 306 12.21 -11.63 -0.85
N GLY A 307 12.97 -11.49 -1.94
CA GLY A 307 12.85 -12.37 -3.11
C GLY A 307 13.17 -13.83 -2.77
N ILE A 308 14.22 -14.06 -1.97
CA ILE A 308 14.59 -15.39 -1.47
C ILE A 308 13.48 -15.97 -0.58
N ALA A 309 12.91 -15.16 0.31
CA ALA A 309 11.81 -15.57 1.18
C ALA A 309 10.57 -15.99 0.36
N GLU A 310 10.23 -15.25 -0.70
CA GLU A 310 9.15 -15.59 -1.62
C GLU A 310 9.38 -16.94 -2.31
N GLN A 311 10.58 -17.18 -2.85
CA GLN A 311 10.93 -18.46 -3.49
C GLN A 311 10.83 -19.63 -2.50
N LEU A 312 11.39 -19.49 -1.31
CA LEU A 312 11.31 -20.51 -0.25
C LEU A 312 9.86 -20.78 0.17
N LYS A 313 9.03 -19.73 0.32
CA LYS A 313 7.59 -19.87 0.61
C LYS A 313 6.88 -20.68 -0.48
N ILE A 314 7.13 -20.36 -1.76
CA ILE A 314 6.49 -21.05 -2.89
C ILE A 314 6.89 -22.53 -2.91
N LEU A 315 8.18 -22.82 -2.74
CA LEU A 315 8.69 -24.21 -2.72
C LEU A 315 8.13 -24.98 -1.52
N ALA A 316 8.14 -24.40 -0.33
CA ALA A 316 7.55 -25.01 0.86
C ALA A 316 6.05 -25.29 0.67
N SER A 317 5.31 -24.37 0.06
CA SER A 317 3.89 -24.57 -0.25
C SER A 317 3.65 -25.76 -1.17
N ARG A 318 4.52 -26.01 -2.15
CA ARG A 318 4.42 -27.19 -3.04
C ARG A 318 4.62 -28.48 -2.27
N ASP A 319 5.61 -28.56 -1.38
CA ASP A 319 5.85 -29.75 -0.58
C ASP A 319 4.70 -30.00 0.42
N PHE A 320 4.14 -28.95 0.99
CA PHE A 320 3.00 -29.04 1.89
C PHE A 320 1.75 -29.61 1.22
N GLN A 321 1.60 -29.51 -0.10
CA GLN A 321 0.52 -30.17 -0.83
C GLN A 321 0.54 -31.69 -0.61
N TYR A 322 1.73 -32.29 -0.48
CA TYR A 322 1.90 -33.73 -0.23
C TYR A 322 1.95 -34.05 1.26
N LEU A 323 2.68 -33.26 2.05
CA LEU A 323 2.86 -33.49 3.49
C LEU A 323 1.55 -33.36 4.28
N LEU A 324 0.59 -32.56 3.82
CA LEU A 324 -0.71 -32.42 4.49
C LEU A 324 -1.71 -33.54 4.19
N THR A 325 -1.40 -34.46 3.25
CA THR A 325 -2.24 -35.63 2.99
C THR A 325 -2.08 -36.69 4.09
N ASP A 326 -0.99 -36.64 4.84
CA ASP A 326 -0.69 -37.56 5.95
C ASP A 326 -0.10 -36.76 7.13
N SER A 327 -0.83 -36.78 8.27
CA SER A 327 -0.39 -36.06 9.47
C SER A 327 0.95 -36.56 10.02
N ASP A 328 1.20 -37.87 9.92
CA ASP A 328 2.44 -38.48 10.43
C ASP A 328 3.64 -38.13 9.54
N ALA A 329 3.40 -37.91 8.23
CA ALA A 329 4.43 -37.49 7.29
C ALA A 329 4.93 -36.08 7.61
N LEU A 330 4.05 -35.14 7.89
CA LEU A 330 4.42 -33.76 8.26
C LEU A 330 5.17 -33.73 9.60
N GLU A 331 4.60 -34.38 10.63
CA GLU A 331 5.23 -34.44 11.96
C GLU A 331 6.62 -35.11 11.89
N GLY A 332 6.72 -36.21 11.15
CA GLY A 332 7.97 -36.92 10.92
C GLY A 332 8.99 -36.06 10.16
N ALA A 333 8.60 -35.24 9.20
CA ALA A 333 9.47 -34.34 8.47
C ALA A 333 9.98 -33.19 9.39
N ILE A 334 9.11 -32.61 10.21
CA ILE A 334 9.47 -31.60 11.19
C ILE A 334 10.46 -32.17 12.23
N ASN A 335 10.16 -33.33 12.81
CA ASN A 335 11.01 -33.98 13.81
C ASN A 335 12.41 -34.33 13.26
N ARG A 336 12.55 -34.52 11.95
CA ARG A 336 13.83 -34.71 11.27
C ARG A 336 14.53 -33.41 10.85
N GLY A 337 13.97 -32.25 11.16
CA GLY A 337 14.49 -30.93 10.76
C GLY A 337 14.51 -30.73 9.23
N GLN A 338 13.59 -31.36 8.50
CA GLN A 338 13.51 -31.23 7.03
C GLN A 338 12.95 -29.83 6.65
N GLY A 339 13.27 -29.42 5.43
CA GLY A 339 12.86 -28.13 4.89
C GLY A 339 13.27 -27.95 3.44
N ILE A 340 13.13 -26.75 2.96
CA ILE A 340 13.42 -26.34 1.59
C ILE A 340 14.79 -25.67 1.53
N THR A 341 15.54 -25.99 0.48
CA THR A 341 16.78 -25.32 0.12
C THR A 341 16.59 -24.58 -1.21
N PHE A 342 17.02 -23.34 -1.24
CA PHE A 342 17.06 -22.51 -2.45
C PHE A 342 18.47 -21.97 -2.67
N LYS A 343 18.97 -22.05 -3.92
CA LYS A 343 20.32 -21.65 -4.28
C LYS A 343 20.28 -20.39 -5.12
N GLN A 344 20.87 -19.33 -4.59
CA GLN A 344 21.07 -18.07 -5.31
C GLN A 344 22.22 -17.30 -4.67
N ASN A 345 23.18 -16.86 -5.46
CA ASN A 345 24.26 -16.03 -4.94
C ASN A 345 23.73 -14.66 -4.53
N VAL A 346 23.84 -14.34 -3.25
CA VAL A 346 23.47 -13.04 -2.67
C VAL A 346 24.70 -12.42 -2.06
N SER A 347 24.95 -11.15 -2.36
CA SER A 347 25.99 -10.33 -1.74
C SER A 347 25.37 -9.00 -1.33
N ILE A 348 25.24 -8.77 -0.03
CA ILE A 348 24.68 -7.55 0.54
C ILE A 348 25.82 -6.73 1.12
N TYR A 349 26.07 -5.57 0.55
CA TYR A 349 27.08 -4.64 1.02
C TYR A 349 26.60 -3.94 2.29
N THR A 350 27.42 -3.94 3.34
CA THR A 350 27.10 -3.29 4.61
C THR A 350 28.30 -2.55 5.18
N ASP A 351 28.06 -1.68 6.17
CA ASP A 351 29.12 -0.94 6.86
C ASP A 351 30.13 -1.85 7.60
N TYR A 352 29.79 -3.11 7.85
CA TYR A 352 30.62 -4.09 8.57
C TYR A 352 31.24 -5.16 7.65
N GLY A 353 31.06 -5.04 6.36
CA GLY A 353 31.53 -5.98 5.34
C GLY A 353 30.39 -6.57 4.52
N ASP A 354 30.76 -7.35 3.53
CA ASP A 354 29.77 -7.98 2.66
C ASP A 354 29.16 -9.20 3.32
N LEU A 355 27.86 -9.25 3.42
CA LEU A 355 27.14 -10.47 3.77
C LEU A 355 26.98 -11.32 2.52
N LYS A 356 27.53 -12.55 2.53
CA LYS A 356 27.51 -13.47 1.39
C LYS A 356 26.84 -14.78 1.76
N GLU A 357 25.97 -15.26 0.91
CA GLU A 357 25.33 -16.57 1.03
C GLU A 357 24.90 -17.05 -0.36
N ASP A 358 25.01 -18.34 -0.61
CA ASP A 358 24.58 -18.97 -1.87
C ASP A 358 23.53 -20.08 -1.67
N VAL A 359 23.29 -20.49 -0.42
CA VAL A 359 22.37 -21.60 -0.09
C VAL A 359 21.46 -21.23 1.07
N PHE A 360 20.24 -20.88 0.77
CA PHE A 360 19.22 -20.51 1.77
C PHE A 360 18.38 -21.73 2.15
N PHE A 361 18.09 -21.86 3.44
CA PHE A 361 17.29 -22.97 3.99
C PHE A 361 16.14 -22.45 4.84
N LEU A 362 14.95 -23.02 4.62
CA LEU A 362 13.76 -22.80 5.45
C LEU A 362 13.22 -24.15 5.93
N SER A 363 13.28 -24.42 7.23
CA SER A 363 12.70 -25.64 7.79
C SER A 363 11.16 -25.62 7.68
N TYR A 364 10.52 -26.79 7.61
CA TYR A 364 9.06 -26.88 7.64
C TYR A 364 8.49 -26.36 8.97
N GLU A 365 9.23 -26.49 10.07
CA GLU A 365 8.84 -25.90 11.36
C GLU A 365 8.77 -24.36 11.26
N ASN A 366 9.83 -23.72 10.71
CA ASN A 366 9.88 -22.26 10.52
C ASN A 366 8.80 -21.78 9.53
N PHE A 367 8.54 -22.56 8.48
CA PHE A 367 7.46 -22.24 7.54
C PHE A 367 6.10 -22.29 8.25
N MET A 368 5.83 -23.30 9.08
CA MET A 368 4.61 -23.36 9.89
C MET A 368 4.53 -22.22 10.90
N GLU A 369 5.64 -21.85 11.54
CA GLU A 369 5.67 -20.71 12.47
C GLU A 369 5.27 -19.43 11.73
N ALA A 370 5.81 -19.19 10.52
CA ALA A 370 5.45 -18.06 9.69
C ALA A 370 3.94 -18.06 9.37
N MET A 371 3.39 -19.19 8.97
CA MET A 371 1.95 -19.31 8.67
C MET A 371 1.07 -19.08 9.89
N HIS A 372 1.43 -19.66 11.04
CA HIS A 372 0.71 -19.50 12.30
C HIS A 372 0.66 -18.03 12.77
N ALA A 373 1.68 -17.23 12.45
CA ALA A 373 1.69 -15.80 12.77
C ALA A 373 0.45 -15.07 12.24
N PHE A 374 -0.04 -15.47 11.06
CA PHE A 374 -1.19 -14.83 10.37
C PHE A 374 -2.52 -15.56 10.60
N LEU A 375 -2.49 -16.79 11.02
CA LEU A 375 -3.67 -17.61 11.31
C LEU A 375 -4.09 -17.61 12.78
N ASN A 376 -3.35 -16.92 13.66
CA ASN A 376 -3.63 -16.89 15.09
C ASN A 376 -4.30 -15.56 15.48
N ASN A 377 -5.27 -15.60 16.42
CA ASN A 377 -5.93 -14.41 16.97
C ASN A 377 -5.04 -13.54 17.89
N LYS A 378 -3.79 -13.94 18.12
CA LYS A 378 -2.84 -13.16 18.92
C LYS A 378 -2.06 -12.20 18.02
N LYS A 379 -2.05 -10.92 18.40
CA LYS A 379 -1.18 -9.92 17.75
C LYS A 379 0.28 -10.30 18.02
N LEU A 380 0.98 -10.82 17.03
CA LEU A 380 2.39 -11.16 17.12
C LEU A 380 3.28 -9.97 16.73
N PRO A 381 4.45 -9.80 17.34
CA PRO A 381 5.41 -8.80 16.91
C PRO A 381 5.91 -9.11 15.49
N PHE A 382 6.11 -8.08 14.69
CA PHE A 382 6.61 -8.16 13.31
C PHE A 382 7.93 -8.95 13.19
N SER A 383 8.85 -8.76 14.12
CA SER A 383 10.12 -9.45 14.17
C SER A 383 10.62 -9.53 15.61
N LYS A 384 11.30 -10.63 15.91
CA LYS A 384 12.04 -10.80 17.17
C LYS A 384 13.34 -9.99 17.16
N THR A 385 13.91 -9.74 15.99
CA THR A 385 15.21 -9.08 15.79
C THR A 385 15.07 -7.58 15.50
N VAL A 386 14.10 -7.19 14.68
CA VAL A 386 13.83 -5.79 14.34
C VAL A 386 12.68 -5.28 15.20
N LYS A 387 12.96 -4.44 16.17
CA LYS A 387 11.94 -3.91 17.11
C LYS A 387 11.04 -2.86 16.42
N ARG A 388 10.29 -3.24 15.41
CA ARG A 388 9.21 -2.43 14.83
C ARG A 388 7.87 -2.88 15.38
N GLN A 389 7.01 -1.93 15.74
CA GLN A 389 5.69 -2.20 16.35
C GLN A 389 4.57 -2.43 15.31
N LYS A 390 4.86 -2.87 14.08
CA LYS A 390 3.76 -3.21 13.16
C LYS A 390 3.05 -4.45 13.73
N LYS A 391 1.77 -4.31 14.05
CA LYS A 391 0.93 -5.41 14.53
C LYS A 391 0.22 -6.01 13.32
N TYR A 392 0.43 -7.29 13.06
CA TYR A 392 -0.35 -7.99 12.04
C TYR A 392 -1.79 -8.24 12.51
N ASN A 393 -2.73 -8.04 11.61
CA ASN A 393 -4.07 -8.56 11.80
C ASN A 393 -4.08 -10.06 11.46
N SER A 394 -4.97 -10.81 12.10
CA SER A 394 -5.16 -12.23 11.81
C SER A 394 -6.16 -12.37 10.65
N ILE A 395 -5.93 -13.35 9.77
CA ILE A 395 -6.89 -13.77 8.74
C ILE A 395 -8.26 -14.05 9.38
N TYR A 396 -8.28 -14.76 10.52
CA TYR A 396 -9.53 -15.05 11.24
C TYR A 396 -10.20 -13.80 11.81
N ALA A 397 -9.44 -12.78 12.21
CA ALA A 397 -10.02 -11.52 12.67
C ALA A 397 -10.74 -10.80 11.53
N THR A 398 -10.19 -10.83 10.32
CA THR A 398 -10.82 -10.25 9.12
C THR A 398 -12.11 -10.98 8.77
N ILE A 399 -12.10 -12.34 8.77
CA ILE A 399 -13.29 -13.16 8.55
C ILE A 399 -14.37 -12.85 9.59
N ASN A 400 -14.00 -12.85 10.88
CA ASN A 400 -14.96 -12.58 11.97
C ASN A 400 -15.56 -11.17 11.88
N SER A 401 -14.76 -10.19 11.47
CA SER A 401 -15.24 -8.81 11.26
C SER A 401 -16.31 -8.75 10.16
N ALA A 402 -16.08 -9.44 9.04
CA ALA A 402 -17.05 -9.49 7.94
C ALA A 402 -18.34 -10.21 8.37
N ILE A 403 -18.25 -11.34 9.05
CA ILE A 403 -19.39 -12.10 9.58
C ILE A 403 -20.21 -11.25 10.56
N LYS A 404 -19.52 -10.56 11.48
CA LYS A 404 -20.18 -9.66 12.45
C LYS A 404 -20.91 -8.50 11.76
N LYS A 405 -20.29 -7.89 10.75
CA LYS A 405 -20.92 -6.81 9.96
C LYS A 405 -22.15 -7.29 9.18
N ALA A 406 -22.13 -8.54 8.69
CA ALA A 406 -23.28 -9.15 8.03
C ALA A 406 -24.41 -9.50 9.00
N HIS A 407 -24.22 -9.36 10.32
CA HIS A 407 -25.18 -9.78 11.36
C HIS A 407 -25.60 -11.25 11.24
N ILE A 408 -24.69 -12.13 10.89
CA ILE A 408 -24.89 -13.56 10.77
C ILE A 408 -23.95 -14.36 11.65
N GLU A 409 -24.26 -15.62 11.85
CA GLU A 409 -23.35 -16.56 12.52
C GLU A 409 -22.47 -17.30 11.50
N LYS A 410 -21.31 -17.76 11.94
CA LYS A 410 -20.38 -18.52 11.08
C LYS A 410 -21.02 -19.75 10.45
N GLY A 411 -21.96 -20.39 11.14
CA GLY A 411 -22.71 -21.56 10.66
C GLY A 411 -23.72 -21.24 9.54
N GLU A 412 -23.99 -19.99 9.25
CA GLU A 412 -24.89 -19.59 8.16
C GLU A 412 -24.15 -19.41 6.82
N ILE A 413 -22.82 -19.57 6.79
CA ILE A 413 -22.04 -19.54 5.55
C ILE A 413 -22.14 -20.90 4.87
N ASP A 414 -22.75 -20.96 3.69
CA ASP A 414 -22.91 -22.17 2.92
C ASP A 414 -21.67 -22.51 2.09
N TYR A 415 -21.01 -21.47 1.56
CA TYR A 415 -19.85 -21.59 0.69
C TYR A 415 -18.75 -20.63 1.09
N VAL A 416 -17.49 -21.07 1.02
CA VAL A 416 -16.30 -20.19 1.07
C VAL A 416 -15.56 -20.35 -0.26
N MET A 417 -15.53 -19.29 -1.04
CA MET A 417 -14.80 -19.24 -2.30
C MET A 417 -13.41 -18.65 -2.03
N MET A 418 -12.37 -19.44 -2.24
CA MET A 418 -10.99 -19.03 -2.06
C MET A 418 -10.42 -18.51 -3.38
N ILE A 419 -9.95 -17.26 -3.40
CA ILE A 419 -9.33 -16.62 -4.55
C ILE A 419 -8.04 -15.91 -4.13
N GLY A 420 -7.32 -15.34 -5.09
CA GLY A 420 -6.01 -14.72 -4.85
C GLY A 420 -4.85 -15.72 -4.82
N GLY A 421 -3.66 -15.24 -5.18
CA GLY A 421 -2.47 -16.08 -5.35
C GLY A 421 -2.02 -16.80 -4.08
N SER A 422 -2.14 -16.14 -2.92
CA SER A 422 -1.76 -16.69 -1.62
C SER A 422 -2.75 -17.74 -1.10
N SER A 423 -3.97 -17.78 -1.61
CA SER A 423 -4.95 -18.86 -1.35
C SER A 423 -4.57 -20.20 -1.95
N LYS A 424 -3.58 -20.23 -2.87
CA LYS A 424 -3.01 -21.49 -3.38
C LYS A 424 -2.24 -22.28 -2.32
N ASN A 425 -1.84 -21.64 -1.21
CA ASN A 425 -1.10 -22.29 -0.15
C ASN A 425 -1.96 -23.39 0.51
N PRO A 426 -1.55 -24.67 0.44
CA PRO A 426 -2.36 -25.79 0.95
C PRO A 426 -2.60 -25.71 2.46
N TYR A 427 -1.67 -25.09 3.20
CA TYR A 427 -1.84 -24.90 4.63
C TYR A 427 -2.94 -23.89 4.97
N VAL A 428 -3.02 -22.78 4.21
CA VAL A 428 -4.11 -21.80 4.32
C VAL A 428 -5.44 -22.48 4.00
N GLN A 429 -5.51 -23.26 2.91
CA GLN A 429 -6.72 -24.01 2.53
C GLN A 429 -7.18 -24.97 3.62
N LYS A 430 -6.25 -25.72 4.23
CA LYS A 430 -6.53 -26.60 5.36
C LYS A 430 -7.10 -25.81 6.54
N CYS A 431 -6.44 -24.73 6.95
CA CYS A 431 -6.86 -23.92 8.08
C CYS A 431 -8.23 -23.28 7.87
N ILE A 432 -8.54 -22.79 6.67
CA ILE A 432 -9.86 -22.25 6.34
C ILE A 432 -10.92 -23.36 6.38
N LYS A 433 -10.63 -24.54 5.84
CA LYS A 433 -11.55 -25.68 5.89
C LYS A 433 -11.85 -26.11 7.34
N GLU A 434 -10.84 -26.14 8.20
CA GLU A 434 -10.99 -26.48 9.63
C GLU A 434 -11.69 -25.37 10.43
N TYR A 435 -11.63 -24.13 9.96
CA TYR A 435 -12.24 -22.99 10.64
C TYR A 435 -13.76 -22.94 10.49
N PHE A 436 -14.30 -23.38 9.36
CA PHE A 436 -15.74 -23.40 9.11
C PHE A 436 -16.38 -24.75 9.48
N PRO A 437 -17.70 -24.80 9.74
CA PRO A 437 -18.41 -26.06 9.98
C PRO A 437 -18.32 -27.02 8.79
N GLU A 438 -18.46 -28.31 9.03
CA GLU A 438 -18.37 -29.37 8.00
C GLU A 438 -19.37 -29.22 6.83
N HIS A 439 -20.53 -28.61 7.06
CA HIS A 439 -21.50 -28.35 6.00
C HIS A 439 -21.12 -27.22 5.05
N THR A 440 -20.21 -26.33 5.47
CA THR A 440 -19.71 -25.24 4.64
C THR A 440 -18.81 -25.80 3.54
N LYS A 441 -19.16 -25.58 2.29
CA LYS A 441 -18.38 -26.03 1.15
C LYS A 441 -17.26 -25.06 0.80
N ILE A 442 -16.05 -25.57 0.70
CA ILE A 442 -14.89 -24.77 0.30
C ILE A 442 -14.70 -24.89 -1.21
N LEU A 443 -14.87 -23.78 -1.93
CA LEU A 443 -14.74 -23.70 -3.37
C LEU A 443 -13.33 -23.20 -3.71
N ILE A 444 -12.55 -24.03 -4.39
CA ILE A 444 -11.19 -23.72 -4.84
C ILE A 444 -11.17 -23.80 -6.37
N PRO A 445 -11.31 -22.67 -7.07
CA PRO A 445 -11.29 -22.63 -8.53
C PRO A 445 -9.96 -23.14 -9.09
N GLN A 446 -10.00 -23.89 -10.19
CA GLN A 446 -8.77 -24.38 -10.84
C GLN A 446 -8.02 -23.24 -11.56
N ASN A 447 -8.76 -22.26 -12.09
CA ASN A 447 -8.30 -21.10 -12.83
C ASN A 447 -8.12 -19.87 -11.93
N LEU A 448 -7.64 -20.04 -10.71
CA LEU A 448 -7.49 -18.98 -9.69
C LEU A 448 -6.82 -17.69 -10.22
N GLN A 449 -5.92 -17.79 -11.20
CA GLN A 449 -5.19 -16.64 -11.73
C GLN A 449 -6.00 -15.80 -12.71
N SER A 450 -6.92 -16.40 -13.46
CA SER A 450 -7.73 -15.71 -14.47
C SER A 450 -9.19 -15.53 -14.07
N LEU A 451 -9.60 -16.08 -12.93
CA LEU A 451 -11.00 -16.06 -12.50
C LEU A 451 -11.54 -14.63 -12.37
N VAL A 452 -10.78 -13.75 -11.72
CA VAL A 452 -11.16 -12.35 -11.48
C VAL A 452 -11.21 -11.57 -12.79
N SER A 453 -10.20 -11.71 -13.66
CA SER A 453 -10.21 -11.04 -14.97
C SER A 453 -11.32 -11.52 -15.88
N GLN A 454 -11.64 -12.83 -15.87
CA GLN A 454 -12.78 -13.38 -16.60
C GLN A 454 -14.11 -12.83 -16.07
N GLY A 455 -14.27 -12.78 -14.75
CA GLY A 455 -15.44 -12.17 -14.15
C GLY A 455 -15.59 -10.68 -14.45
N ALA A 456 -14.47 -9.94 -14.51
CA ALA A 456 -14.48 -8.54 -14.93
C ALA A 456 -14.88 -8.39 -16.42
N ALA A 457 -14.39 -9.26 -17.32
CA ALA A 457 -14.79 -9.25 -18.73
C ALA A 457 -16.29 -9.55 -18.89
N LEU A 458 -16.79 -10.56 -18.17
CA LEU A 458 -18.22 -10.90 -18.16
C LEU A 458 -19.06 -9.77 -17.55
N HIS A 459 -18.59 -9.11 -16.51
CA HIS A 459 -19.25 -7.94 -15.93
C HIS A 459 -19.38 -6.82 -16.97
N SER A 460 -18.29 -6.48 -17.66
CA SER A 460 -18.32 -5.49 -18.74
C SER A 460 -19.34 -5.87 -19.83
N LEU A 461 -19.38 -7.13 -20.25
CA LEU A 461 -20.35 -7.63 -21.21
C LEU A 461 -21.80 -7.48 -20.70
N LEU A 462 -22.03 -7.82 -19.42
CA LEU A 462 -23.38 -7.75 -18.84
C LEU A 462 -23.85 -6.31 -18.69
N VAL A 463 -23.02 -5.41 -18.19
CA VAL A 463 -23.38 -4.01 -17.93
C VAL A 463 -23.37 -3.19 -19.23
N ASN A 464 -22.25 -3.18 -19.97
CA ASN A 464 -22.04 -2.33 -21.14
C ASN A 464 -22.62 -2.95 -22.43
N GLY A 465 -22.78 -4.27 -22.47
CA GLY A 465 -23.38 -4.98 -23.61
C GLY A 465 -24.88 -5.16 -23.47
N ILE A 466 -25.33 -5.71 -22.35
CA ILE A 466 -26.74 -6.14 -22.15
C ILE A 466 -27.54 -5.11 -21.33
N GLY A 467 -26.86 -4.32 -20.48
CA GLY A 467 -27.50 -3.38 -19.56
C GLY A 467 -28.06 -4.07 -18.31
N HIS A 468 -27.41 -5.15 -17.86
CA HIS A 468 -27.84 -5.95 -16.71
C HIS A 468 -26.77 -6.04 -15.63
N THR A 469 -27.12 -5.75 -14.39
CA THR A 469 -26.23 -5.86 -13.24
C THR A 469 -26.58 -7.11 -12.42
N VAL A 470 -25.65 -8.06 -12.36
CA VAL A 470 -25.83 -9.33 -11.61
C VAL A 470 -25.58 -9.11 -10.12
N VAL A 471 -24.53 -8.40 -9.76
CA VAL A 471 -24.20 -8.11 -8.37
C VAL A 471 -24.64 -6.70 -8.04
N LYS A 472 -25.54 -6.57 -7.08
CA LYS A 472 -26.00 -5.28 -6.60
C LYS A 472 -25.10 -4.82 -5.45
N PRO A 473 -24.32 -3.75 -5.65
CA PRO A 473 -23.51 -3.19 -4.57
C PRO A 473 -24.41 -2.57 -3.51
N ILE A 474 -23.97 -2.61 -2.25
CA ILE A 474 -24.66 -2.00 -1.12
C ILE A 474 -23.70 -1.12 -0.31
N THR A 475 -24.28 -0.27 0.54
CA THR A 475 -23.53 0.45 1.57
C THR A 475 -23.05 -0.53 2.64
N SER A 476 -21.77 -0.57 2.93
CA SER A 476 -21.19 -1.48 3.93
C SER A 476 -21.41 -0.99 5.37
N GLU A 477 -21.62 0.30 5.56
CA GLU A 477 -21.85 0.95 6.85
C GLU A 477 -22.88 2.07 6.68
N PRO A 478 -23.54 2.53 7.76
CA PRO A 478 -24.48 3.65 7.66
C PRO A 478 -23.73 4.96 7.41
N ILE A 479 -24.34 5.86 6.65
CA ILE A 479 -23.90 7.26 6.54
C ILE A 479 -24.72 8.04 7.55
N VAL A 480 -24.04 8.74 8.46
CA VAL A 480 -24.64 9.48 9.56
C VAL A 480 -24.23 10.95 9.55
N LEU A 481 -25.11 11.79 10.00
CA LEU A 481 -24.90 13.20 10.25
C LEU A 481 -24.75 13.42 11.75
N VAL A 482 -23.74 14.18 12.16
CA VAL A 482 -23.53 14.54 13.56
C VAL A 482 -24.11 15.93 13.80
N LEU A 483 -25.05 16.01 14.72
CA LEU A 483 -25.68 17.25 15.19
C LEU A 483 -25.00 17.76 16.46
N ARG A 484 -25.30 19.00 16.81
CA ARG A 484 -24.89 19.58 18.07
C ARG A 484 -25.35 18.73 19.27
N GLY A 485 -24.47 18.54 20.26
CA GLY A 485 -24.73 17.67 21.41
C GLY A 485 -24.49 16.19 21.09
N GLU A 486 -23.68 15.89 20.10
CA GLU A 486 -23.25 14.52 19.71
C GLU A 486 -24.44 13.61 19.30
N GLN A 487 -25.56 14.18 18.88
CA GLN A 487 -26.66 13.40 18.30
C GLN A 487 -26.32 12.95 16.88
N GLU A 488 -26.49 11.67 16.61
CA GLU A 488 -26.29 11.09 15.28
C GLU A 488 -27.64 10.85 14.59
N ILE A 489 -27.75 11.27 13.32
CA ILE A 489 -28.89 10.95 12.45
C ILE A 489 -28.42 10.09 11.31
N THR A 490 -28.98 8.91 11.15
CA THR A 490 -28.72 8.05 10.00
C THR A 490 -29.39 8.63 8.76
N LEU A 491 -28.58 9.04 7.78
CA LEU A 491 -29.02 9.53 6.48
C LEU A 491 -29.25 8.36 5.51
N ILE A 492 -28.30 7.42 5.45
CA ILE A 492 -28.36 6.21 4.62
C ILE A 492 -28.03 5.02 5.51
N PRO A 493 -28.95 4.07 5.69
CA PRO A 493 -28.69 2.84 6.45
C PRO A 493 -27.62 1.95 5.80
N ALA A 494 -26.91 1.16 6.60
CA ALA A 494 -26.09 0.07 6.08
C ALA A 494 -26.98 -0.95 5.32
N GLY A 495 -26.42 -1.56 4.27
CA GLY A 495 -27.16 -2.51 3.43
C GLY A 495 -28.10 -1.86 2.40
N THR A 496 -28.10 -0.53 2.25
CA THR A 496 -28.87 0.13 1.19
C THR A 496 -28.27 -0.17 -0.18
N GLU A 497 -29.10 -0.59 -1.14
CA GLU A 497 -28.66 -0.84 -2.53
C GLU A 497 -28.15 0.43 -3.21
N ILE A 498 -27.05 0.32 -3.97
CA ILE A 498 -26.46 1.38 -4.77
C ILE A 498 -26.83 1.13 -6.25
N PRO A 499 -27.15 2.13 -7.09
CA PRO A 499 -27.04 3.57 -6.82
C PRO A 499 -28.19 4.10 -5.93
N ILE A 500 -27.88 5.12 -5.13
CA ILE A 500 -28.85 5.83 -4.31
C ILE A 500 -29.19 7.13 -5.04
N THR A 501 -30.44 7.25 -5.47
CA THR A 501 -30.98 8.49 -6.01
C THR A 501 -31.43 9.38 -4.86
N GLU A 502 -31.06 10.62 -4.90
CA GLU A 502 -31.30 11.71 -3.98
C GLU A 502 -32.06 11.41 -2.66
N VAL A 503 -31.29 11.36 -1.58
CA VAL A 503 -31.82 11.37 -0.20
C VAL A 503 -31.80 12.82 0.29
N SER A 504 -32.94 13.41 0.61
CA SER A 504 -33.01 14.78 1.12
C SER A 504 -33.43 14.82 2.59
N SER A 505 -32.85 15.74 3.35
CA SER A 505 -33.27 16.06 4.71
C SER A 505 -33.56 17.55 4.85
N ASN A 506 -34.82 17.91 5.16
CA ASN A 506 -35.27 19.29 5.24
C ASN A 506 -35.57 19.72 6.70
N ASN A 507 -35.28 18.86 7.68
CA ASN A 507 -35.54 19.12 9.09
C ASN A 507 -34.33 19.66 9.87
N LEU A 508 -33.35 20.15 9.15
CA LEU A 508 -32.11 20.69 9.73
C LEU A 508 -32.19 22.20 9.84
N SER A 509 -31.62 22.77 10.88
CA SER A 509 -31.52 24.21 11.04
C SER A 509 -30.32 24.63 11.86
N THR A 510 -29.94 25.90 11.77
CA THR A 510 -28.91 26.53 12.61
C THR A 510 -29.27 26.46 14.08
N GLY A 511 -28.27 26.09 14.93
CA GLY A 511 -28.50 25.87 16.36
C GLY A 511 -28.23 27.10 17.25
N GLU A 512 -27.46 28.09 16.76
CA GLU A 512 -27.08 29.27 17.54
C GLU A 512 -27.57 30.56 16.94
N GLN A 513 -27.68 31.59 17.79
CA GLN A 513 -27.92 32.95 17.37
C GLN A 513 -26.60 33.51 16.76
N GLU A 514 -26.70 34.17 15.62
CA GLU A 514 -25.53 34.78 14.96
C GLU A 514 -24.39 33.81 14.61
N GLN A 515 -24.72 32.62 14.12
CA GLN A 515 -23.73 31.60 13.68
C GLN A 515 -23.02 32.07 12.43
N SER A 516 -21.70 32.30 12.49
CA SER A 516 -20.90 32.81 11.35
C SER A 516 -20.57 31.72 10.30
N THR A 517 -20.45 30.47 10.74
CA THR A 517 -20.13 29.33 9.90
C THR A 517 -21.06 28.18 10.26
N ILE A 518 -21.63 27.52 9.26
CA ILE A 518 -22.39 26.27 9.43
C ILE A 518 -21.49 25.13 9.07
N GLU A 519 -21.22 24.19 9.99
CA GLU A 519 -20.48 22.95 9.73
C GLU A 519 -21.43 21.76 9.78
N ILE A 520 -21.35 20.91 8.76
CA ILE A 520 -22.20 19.73 8.58
C ILE A 520 -21.27 18.52 8.40
N PRO A 521 -20.83 17.90 9.50
CA PRO A 521 -19.98 16.72 9.43
C PRO A 521 -20.81 15.50 9.04
N ILE A 522 -20.44 14.89 7.93
CA ILE A 522 -20.96 13.61 7.45
C ILE A 522 -19.97 12.53 7.84
N CYS A 523 -20.45 11.51 8.50
CA CYS A 523 -19.65 10.43 9.04
C CYS A 523 -20.11 9.08 8.49
N VAL A 524 -19.25 8.08 8.58
CA VAL A 524 -19.56 6.68 8.28
C VAL A 524 -19.45 5.87 9.56
N SER A 525 -20.39 5.01 9.83
CA SER A 525 -20.53 4.19 11.02
C SER A 525 -20.90 4.99 12.28
N ASN A 526 -20.11 5.97 12.68
CA ASN A 526 -20.32 6.81 13.88
C ASN A 526 -19.64 8.19 13.75
N ALA A 527 -19.80 9.04 14.75
CA ALA A 527 -19.26 10.40 14.79
C ALA A 527 -17.72 10.50 14.69
N GLU A 528 -16.99 9.43 14.98
CA GLU A 528 -15.52 9.44 14.97
C GLU A 528 -14.93 9.36 13.55
N LYS A 529 -15.72 8.85 12.58
CA LYS A 529 -15.28 8.63 11.20
C LYS A 529 -15.86 9.66 10.23
N VAL A 530 -15.38 10.89 10.29
CA VAL A 530 -15.79 11.98 9.40
C VAL A 530 -15.23 11.75 8.00
N VAL A 531 -16.11 11.66 6.99
CA VAL A 531 -15.76 11.50 5.57
C VAL A 531 -15.92 12.79 4.77
N ALA A 532 -16.76 13.69 5.23
CA ALA A 532 -16.91 15.02 4.66
C ALA A 532 -17.36 16.00 5.74
N ASN A 533 -16.91 17.24 5.66
CA ASN A 533 -17.43 18.33 6.50
C ASN A 533 -17.78 19.51 5.58
N LEU A 534 -19.06 19.70 5.33
CA LEU A 534 -19.53 20.82 4.52
C LEU A 534 -19.52 22.08 5.38
N LYS A 535 -18.97 23.15 4.83
CA LYS A 535 -18.92 24.47 5.47
C LYS A 535 -19.69 25.48 4.64
N ILE A 536 -20.66 26.12 5.24
CA ILE A 536 -21.41 27.20 4.61
C ILE A 536 -21.11 28.50 5.37
N GLU A 537 -20.66 29.50 4.64
CA GLU A 537 -20.35 30.84 5.13
C GLU A 537 -21.03 31.87 4.22
N ASP A 538 -21.50 32.97 4.79
CA ASP A 538 -21.99 34.08 3.99
C ASP A 538 -20.79 34.84 3.40
N PRO A 539 -20.75 35.10 2.07
CA PRO A 539 -19.63 35.81 1.43
C PRO A 539 -19.39 37.23 1.95
N MET A 540 -20.38 37.84 2.55
CA MET A 540 -20.29 39.17 3.17
C MET A 540 -19.97 39.10 4.67
N GLY A 541 -19.78 37.89 5.22
CA GLY A 541 -19.52 37.65 6.63
C GLY A 541 -20.76 37.91 7.54
N LEU A 542 -21.96 37.87 6.98
CA LEU A 542 -23.18 38.03 7.78
C LEU A 542 -23.50 36.74 8.53
N PRO A 543 -23.82 36.81 9.82
CA PRO A 543 -24.17 35.63 10.60
C PRO A 543 -25.56 35.08 10.24
N PHE A 544 -25.67 33.74 10.29
CA PHE A 544 -26.94 33.05 10.11
C PHE A 544 -27.78 33.14 11.37
N PRO A 545 -29.08 33.56 11.27
CA PRO A 545 -29.99 33.58 12.41
C PRO A 545 -30.26 32.16 12.93
N LYS A 546 -30.55 32.02 14.21
CA LYS A 546 -30.97 30.75 14.79
C LYS A 546 -32.27 30.25 14.14
N HIS A 547 -32.41 28.92 13.98
CA HIS A 547 -33.52 28.23 13.31
C HIS A 547 -33.66 28.53 11.81
N THR A 548 -32.58 28.98 11.15
CA THR A 548 -32.55 29.07 9.71
C THR A 548 -32.52 27.66 9.09
N PRO A 549 -33.44 27.33 8.17
CA PRO A 549 -33.50 26.02 7.58
C PRO A 549 -32.25 25.69 6.74
N ILE A 550 -31.85 24.43 6.80
CA ILE A 550 -30.75 23.88 6.00
C ILE A 550 -31.30 22.72 5.17
N GLU A 551 -31.16 22.82 3.86
CA GLU A 551 -31.47 21.73 2.92
C GLU A 551 -30.23 20.90 2.71
N LEU A 552 -30.30 19.58 2.92
CA LEU A 552 -29.22 18.63 2.68
C LEU A 552 -29.70 17.60 1.68
N SER A 553 -28.92 17.37 0.61
CA SER A 553 -29.17 16.31 -0.36
C SER A 553 -27.92 15.48 -0.56
N LEU A 554 -28.12 14.17 -0.75
CA LEU A 554 -27.05 13.19 -0.99
C LEU A 554 -27.49 12.25 -2.11
N ASP A 555 -26.54 11.89 -2.96
CA ASP A 555 -26.68 10.82 -3.94
C ASP A 555 -25.41 9.96 -3.95
N MET A 556 -25.53 8.71 -4.37
CA MET A 556 -24.39 7.81 -4.51
C MET A 556 -24.52 7.00 -5.80
N ASN A 557 -23.51 7.08 -6.66
CA ASN A 557 -23.48 6.32 -7.91
C ASN A 557 -23.03 4.85 -7.72
N THR A 558 -23.03 4.07 -8.80
CA THR A 558 -22.58 2.66 -8.81
C THR A 558 -21.13 2.46 -8.40
N ASP A 559 -20.28 3.44 -8.62
CA ASP A 559 -18.86 3.42 -8.25
C ASP A 559 -18.61 3.84 -6.79
N LYS A 560 -19.69 3.97 -6.01
CA LYS A 560 -19.69 4.42 -4.60
C LYS A 560 -19.21 5.86 -4.41
N VAL A 561 -19.31 6.69 -5.43
CA VAL A 561 -19.05 8.13 -5.30
C VAL A 561 -20.25 8.79 -4.62
N LEU A 562 -20.02 9.35 -3.46
CA LEU A 562 -21.02 10.09 -2.68
C LEU A 562 -20.92 11.58 -2.99
N ASN A 563 -21.96 12.16 -3.53
CA ASN A 563 -22.11 13.61 -3.64
C ASN A 563 -23.02 14.13 -2.54
N ILE A 564 -22.61 15.21 -1.91
CA ILE A 564 -23.35 15.82 -0.82
C ILE A 564 -23.46 17.32 -1.09
N THR A 565 -24.66 17.83 -1.07
CA THR A 565 -24.94 19.26 -1.24
C THR A 565 -25.73 19.79 -0.09
N ALA A 566 -25.28 20.91 0.50
CA ALA A 566 -26.00 21.60 1.55
C ALA A 566 -26.29 23.06 1.14
N LYS A 567 -27.49 23.53 1.42
CA LYS A 567 -27.96 24.90 1.10
C LYS A 567 -28.52 25.58 2.33
N CYS A 568 -28.17 26.86 2.50
CA CYS A 568 -28.73 27.72 3.55
C CYS A 568 -28.78 29.17 3.06
N LEU A 569 -29.96 29.82 3.08
CA LEU A 569 -30.16 31.21 2.63
C LEU A 569 -29.55 31.55 1.25
N GLY A 570 -29.62 30.61 0.31
CA GLY A 570 -29.08 30.79 -1.03
C GLY A 570 -27.57 30.52 -1.17
N GLN A 571 -26.89 30.25 -0.07
CA GLN A 571 -25.50 29.74 -0.08
C GLN A 571 -25.52 28.23 -0.24
N GLU A 572 -24.61 27.71 -1.06
CA GLU A 572 -24.52 26.29 -1.36
C GLU A 572 -23.07 25.80 -1.20
N CYS A 573 -22.91 24.62 -0.61
CA CYS A 573 -21.65 23.91 -0.52
C CYS A 573 -21.85 22.47 -1.01
N THR A 574 -21.01 22.01 -1.92
CA THR A 574 -21.04 20.63 -2.43
C THR A 574 -19.70 19.96 -2.18
N VAL A 575 -19.74 18.74 -1.67
CA VAL A 575 -18.56 17.88 -1.47
C VAL A 575 -18.79 16.55 -2.19
N ARG A 576 -17.77 16.08 -2.91
CA ARG A 576 -17.71 14.77 -3.53
C ARG A 576 -16.74 13.87 -2.76
N ASN A 577 -17.17 12.66 -2.42
CA ASN A 577 -16.35 11.64 -1.77
C ASN A 577 -16.41 10.34 -2.57
N GLU A 578 -15.23 9.83 -2.96
CA GLU A 578 -15.11 8.71 -3.92
C GLU A 578 -15.41 7.33 -3.31
N ASN A 579 -15.31 7.15 -2.04
CA ASN A 579 -15.75 5.95 -1.32
C ASN A 579 -15.86 6.21 0.19
N PRO A 580 -17.03 6.60 0.70
CA PRO A 580 -17.19 6.96 2.11
C PRO A 580 -16.94 5.80 3.07
N PHE A 581 -16.96 4.55 2.58
CA PHE A 581 -16.79 3.34 3.39
C PHE A 581 -15.33 2.91 3.55
N ALA A 582 -14.42 3.59 2.89
CA ALA A 582 -13.00 3.35 3.02
C ALA A 582 -12.50 3.60 4.45
N ASN A 583 -11.48 2.85 4.83
CA ASN A 583 -10.97 2.90 6.20
C ASN A 583 -10.09 4.14 6.40
N THR A 584 -10.58 5.12 7.12
CA THR A 584 -9.87 6.36 7.47
C THR A 584 -9.47 6.39 8.95
N TYR A 585 -8.92 5.31 9.48
CA TYR A 585 -8.25 5.38 10.79
C TYR A 585 -6.91 6.07 10.62
N LEU A 586 -6.94 7.40 10.67
CA LEU A 586 -5.74 8.20 10.72
C LEU A 586 -5.05 8.00 12.07
N THR A 587 -3.75 7.75 12.05
CA THR A 587 -2.93 7.83 13.25
C THR A 587 -2.91 9.28 13.77
N ASP A 588 -2.48 9.48 15.01
CA ASP A 588 -2.36 10.84 15.55
C ASP A 588 -1.33 11.68 14.77
N GLU A 589 -0.31 11.03 14.20
CA GLU A 589 0.66 11.65 13.30
C GLU A 589 0.01 12.06 11.98
N GLU A 590 -0.80 11.22 11.37
CA GLU A 590 -1.52 11.52 10.10
C GLU A 590 -2.54 12.64 10.29
N LYS A 591 -3.25 12.69 11.43
CA LYS A 591 -4.15 13.81 11.76
C LYS A 591 -3.38 15.14 11.83
N LYS A 592 -2.20 15.16 12.47
CA LYS A 592 -1.35 16.36 12.56
C LYS A 592 -0.87 16.81 11.17
N ILE A 593 -0.51 15.86 10.30
CA ILE A 593 -0.12 16.16 8.93
C ILE A 593 -1.27 16.81 8.18
N LEU A 594 -2.45 16.19 8.18
CA LEU A 594 -3.64 16.72 7.49
C LEU A 594 -4.03 18.10 8.02
N GLU A 595 -3.94 18.33 9.33
CA GLU A 595 -4.18 19.64 9.92
C GLU A 595 -3.15 20.67 9.42
N ALA A 596 -1.88 20.30 9.37
CA ALA A 596 -0.81 21.16 8.87
C ALA A 596 -0.96 21.43 7.37
N GLU A 597 -1.30 20.44 6.54
CA GLU A 597 -1.60 20.60 5.11
C GLU A 597 -2.77 21.56 4.91
N ARG A 598 -3.88 21.36 5.63
CA ARG A 598 -5.04 22.23 5.60
C ARG A 598 -4.69 23.67 5.95
N ASN A 599 -3.92 23.88 7.02
CA ASN A 599 -3.48 25.21 7.42
C ASN A 599 -2.55 25.85 6.39
N THR A 600 -1.73 25.06 5.71
CA THR A 600 -0.88 25.52 4.63
C THR A 600 -1.72 25.95 3.43
N TYR A 601 -2.72 25.16 3.04
CA TYR A 601 -3.66 25.51 1.98
C TYR A 601 -4.45 26.81 2.30
N ILE A 602 -5.02 26.90 3.51
CA ILE A 602 -5.78 28.10 3.96
C ILE A 602 -4.86 29.34 3.94
N SER A 603 -3.61 29.20 4.38
CA SER A 603 -2.67 30.33 4.37
C SER A 603 -2.30 30.77 2.95
N ALA A 604 -2.23 29.83 1.99
CA ALA A 604 -1.99 30.11 0.59
C ALA A 604 -3.20 30.82 -0.06
N ASP A 605 -4.40 30.32 0.21
CA ASP A 605 -5.66 30.91 -0.30
C ASP A 605 -5.80 32.37 0.16
N ASN A 606 -5.51 32.64 1.44
CA ASN A 606 -5.51 33.99 2.00
C ASN A 606 -4.37 34.91 1.51
N ASN A 607 -3.38 34.38 0.79
CA ASN A 607 -2.18 35.12 0.38
C ASN A 607 -1.84 34.87 -1.11
N ASN A 608 -2.81 34.96 -1.99
CA ASN A 608 -2.64 34.87 -3.45
C ASN A 608 -1.90 33.60 -3.93
N GLY A 609 -2.16 32.46 -3.30
CA GLY A 609 -1.55 31.18 -3.65
C GLY A 609 -0.16 30.95 -3.06
N ILE A 610 0.32 31.81 -2.16
CA ILE A 610 1.62 31.67 -1.51
C ILE A 610 1.41 31.24 -0.05
N PRO A 611 1.78 30.00 0.34
CA PRO A 611 1.68 29.54 1.71
C PRO A 611 2.50 30.41 2.67
N SER A 612 2.03 30.62 3.88
CA SER A 612 2.82 31.35 4.88
C SER A 612 4.07 30.54 5.28
N LYS A 613 5.17 31.23 5.58
CA LYS A 613 6.39 30.58 6.04
C LYS A 613 6.15 29.67 7.26
N GLN A 614 5.32 30.14 8.21
CA GLN A 614 5.03 29.39 9.43
C GLN A 614 4.23 28.12 9.13
N SER A 615 3.27 28.16 8.20
CA SER A 615 2.50 26.97 7.83
C SER A 615 3.39 25.91 7.18
N LEU A 616 4.34 26.30 6.30
CA LEU A 616 5.32 25.38 5.72
C LEU A 616 6.27 24.79 6.77
N ILE A 617 6.69 25.56 7.76
CA ILE A 617 7.50 25.07 8.89
C ILE A 617 6.70 24.04 9.71
N ASN A 618 5.42 24.30 9.99
CA ASN A 618 4.56 23.38 10.74
C ASN A 618 4.33 22.09 9.96
N LEU A 619 4.08 22.18 8.66
CA LEU A 619 3.87 21.01 7.79
C LEU A 619 5.15 20.15 7.72
N ARG A 620 6.30 20.78 7.51
CA ARG A 620 7.59 20.09 7.56
C ARG A 620 7.82 19.36 8.88
N SER A 621 7.52 20.02 10.01
CA SER A 621 7.69 19.40 11.32
C SER A 621 6.76 18.20 11.50
N ALA A 622 5.51 18.30 11.05
CA ALA A 622 4.56 17.17 11.10
C ALA A 622 5.06 15.97 10.29
N PHE A 623 5.65 16.21 9.11
CA PHE A 623 6.27 15.14 8.32
C PHE A 623 7.49 14.52 9.01
N VAL A 624 8.39 15.31 9.59
CA VAL A 624 9.56 14.81 10.33
C VAL A 624 9.13 13.98 11.55
N ASP A 625 8.16 14.46 12.32
CA ASP A 625 7.63 13.75 13.49
C ASP A 625 7.00 12.39 13.11
N ALA A 626 6.41 12.30 11.91
CA ALA A 626 5.86 11.07 11.36
C ALA A 626 6.90 10.17 10.66
N GLY A 627 8.19 10.54 10.63
CA GLY A 627 9.24 9.80 9.94
C GLY A 627 9.12 9.86 8.40
N LYS A 628 8.50 10.91 7.88
CA LYS A 628 8.26 11.12 6.44
C LYS A 628 9.24 12.17 5.90
N GLU A 629 10.54 11.86 5.97
CA GLU A 629 11.63 12.80 5.67
C GLU A 629 11.64 13.26 4.21
N TYR A 630 11.19 12.41 3.29
CA TYR A 630 11.10 12.78 1.87
C TYR A 630 10.12 13.94 1.65
N GLN A 631 8.92 13.86 2.22
CA GLN A 631 7.89 14.89 2.13
C GLN A 631 8.29 16.15 2.88
N ALA A 632 8.99 15.99 4.01
CA ALA A 632 9.58 17.10 4.72
C ALA A 632 10.61 17.84 3.85
N ALA A 633 11.43 17.11 3.06
CA ALA A 633 12.37 17.69 2.12
C ALA A 633 11.65 18.46 1.01
N GLU A 634 10.60 17.88 0.40
CA GLU A 634 9.79 18.55 -0.63
C GLU A 634 9.12 19.82 -0.09
N THR A 635 8.61 19.79 1.15
CA THR A 635 8.09 21.00 1.82
C THR A 635 9.16 22.07 2.01
N CYS A 636 10.41 21.68 2.29
CA CYS A 636 11.52 22.62 2.34
C CYS A 636 11.90 23.17 0.96
N GLU A 637 11.82 22.35 -0.11
CA GLU A 637 12.01 22.84 -1.48
C GLU A 637 10.95 23.88 -1.84
N GLU A 638 9.70 23.65 -1.46
CA GLU A 638 8.63 24.62 -1.62
C GLU A 638 8.89 25.90 -0.81
N GLN A 639 9.35 25.75 0.44
CA GLN A 639 9.69 26.89 1.29
C GLN A 639 10.76 27.77 0.65
N ILE A 640 11.86 27.22 0.14
CA ILE A 640 12.90 28.04 -0.50
C ILE A 640 12.46 28.64 -1.83
N LYS A 641 11.48 28.08 -2.50
CA LYS A 641 10.89 28.64 -3.72
C LYS A 641 10.17 29.95 -3.44
N TYR A 642 9.42 30.03 -2.33
CA TYR A 642 8.69 31.24 -1.93
C TYR A 642 9.52 32.15 -1.03
N TYR A 643 10.46 31.61 -0.29
CA TYR A 643 11.32 32.31 0.67
C TYR A 643 12.81 32.00 0.39
N PRO A 644 13.39 32.51 -0.74
CA PRO A 644 14.73 32.11 -1.18
C PRO A 644 15.84 32.55 -0.22
N GLN A 645 15.57 33.46 0.71
CA GLN A 645 16.50 33.85 1.77
C GLN A 645 16.70 32.78 2.84
N ASP A 646 15.81 31.79 2.90
CA ASP A 646 15.94 30.67 3.83
C ASP A 646 16.93 29.65 3.25
N ASN A 647 18.17 29.69 3.71
CA ASN A 647 19.20 28.76 3.26
C ASN A 647 18.99 27.38 3.90
N LEU A 648 18.14 26.55 3.30
CA LEU A 648 17.81 25.20 3.78
C LEU A 648 18.53 24.08 3.00
N TYR A 649 19.44 24.38 2.07
CA TYR A 649 20.02 23.39 1.17
C TYR A 649 20.67 22.21 1.90
N ASN A 650 21.50 22.46 2.92
CA ASN A 650 22.08 21.39 3.70
C ASN A 650 21.02 20.58 4.47
N TYR A 651 20.00 21.22 5.01
CA TYR A 651 18.91 20.56 5.73
C TYR A 651 18.07 19.68 4.79
N ILE A 652 17.75 20.16 3.59
CA ILE A 652 17.06 19.37 2.54
C ILE A 652 17.91 18.16 2.17
N GLY A 653 19.23 18.35 1.99
CA GLY A 653 20.15 17.24 1.72
C GLY A 653 20.09 16.17 2.82
N VAL A 654 20.10 16.55 4.09
CA VAL A 654 19.98 15.62 5.23
C VAL A 654 18.65 14.88 5.22
N LEU A 655 17.54 15.54 4.94
CA LEU A 655 16.23 14.90 4.85
C LEU A 655 16.18 13.88 3.70
N TYR A 656 16.72 14.19 2.53
CA TYR A 656 16.84 13.24 1.43
C TYR A 656 17.79 12.09 1.74
N HIS A 657 18.90 12.35 2.41
CA HIS A 657 19.81 11.30 2.91
C HIS A 657 19.08 10.32 3.84
N ASN A 658 18.42 10.85 4.88
CA ASN A 658 17.66 10.03 5.84
C ASN A 658 16.56 9.22 5.16
N SER A 659 16.02 9.78 4.08
CA SER A 659 15.03 9.14 3.24
C SER A 659 15.62 8.07 2.31
N GLY A 660 16.94 7.90 2.25
CA GLY A 660 17.63 6.96 1.36
C GLY A 660 17.75 7.46 -0.08
N ASN A 661 17.36 8.71 -0.37
CA ASN A 661 17.51 9.29 -1.70
C ASN A 661 18.84 10.05 -1.83
N TYR A 662 19.92 9.29 -1.90
CA TYR A 662 21.28 9.85 -1.95
C TYR A 662 21.52 10.72 -3.19
N THR A 663 20.88 10.42 -4.31
CA THR A 663 21.02 11.21 -5.54
C THR A 663 20.46 12.64 -5.40
N LYS A 664 19.26 12.78 -4.81
CA LYS A 664 18.73 14.12 -4.48
C LYS A 664 19.53 14.78 -3.37
N ALA A 665 19.93 14.05 -2.35
CA ALA A 665 20.72 14.56 -1.25
C ALA A 665 22.04 15.18 -1.75
N ILE A 666 22.78 14.47 -2.61
CA ILE A 666 24.01 14.96 -3.27
C ILE A 666 23.76 16.31 -3.95
N ARG A 667 22.71 16.43 -4.77
CA ARG A 667 22.39 17.69 -5.47
C ARG A 667 22.16 18.85 -4.51
N PHE A 668 21.53 18.60 -3.37
CA PHE A 668 21.27 19.65 -2.38
C PHE A 668 22.49 19.98 -1.53
N PHE A 669 23.35 19.01 -1.23
CA PHE A 669 24.63 19.28 -0.60
C PHE A 669 25.57 20.05 -1.53
N GLU A 670 25.59 19.76 -2.84
CA GLU A 670 26.31 20.55 -3.84
C GLU A 670 25.83 22.00 -3.85
N LYS A 671 24.52 22.27 -3.86
CA LYS A 671 23.95 23.62 -3.76
C LYS A 671 24.33 24.32 -2.44
N ALA A 672 24.35 23.55 -1.33
CA ALA A 672 24.77 24.11 -0.05
C ALA A 672 26.25 24.55 -0.08
N ILE A 673 27.13 23.80 -0.76
CA ILE A 673 28.54 24.09 -0.93
C ILE A 673 28.77 25.22 -1.96
N GLU A 674 27.93 25.31 -3.00
CA GLU A 674 27.95 26.46 -3.93
C GLU A 674 27.63 27.78 -3.20
N HIS A 675 26.70 27.74 -2.25
CA HIS A 675 26.30 28.87 -1.43
C HIS A 675 27.35 29.24 -0.37
N ASP A 676 27.93 28.21 0.27
CA ASP A 676 29.00 28.32 1.26
C ASP A 676 30.03 27.20 1.12
N ASN A 677 31.12 27.46 0.44
CA ASN A 677 32.17 26.51 0.15
C ASN A 677 33.01 26.07 1.37
N THR A 678 32.76 26.69 2.52
CA THR A 678 33.36 26.36 3.83
C THR A 678 32.43 25.57 4.73
N ASN A 679 31.24 25.23 4.26
CA ASN A 679 30.27 24.45 5.03
C ASN A 679 30.75 22.99 5.22
N VAL A 680 31.38 22.76 6.37
CA VAL A 680 31.99 21.47 6.72
C VAL A 680 30.94 20.35 6.78
N TRP A 681 29.74 20.64 7.28
CA TRP A 681 28.65 19.68 7.37
C TRP A 681 28.16 19.23 5.99
N ALA A 682 27.95 20.18 5.07
CA ALA A 682 27.54 19.87 3.71
C ALA A 682 28.63 19.05 2.97
N LEU A 683 29.91 19.40 3.14
CA LEU A 683 31.03 18.66 2.56
C LEU A 683 31.13 17.22 3.10
N SER A 684 30.96 17.03 4.40
CA SER A 684 31.05 15.70 4.98
C SER A 684 29.84 14.83 4.64
N ASN A 685 28.64 15.40 4.58
CA ASN A 685 27.43 14.71 4.15
C ASN A 685 27.49 14.34 2.66
N LEU A 686 27.97 15.24 1.80
CA LEU A 686 28.22 14.97 0.39
C LEU A 686 29.20 13.80 0.21
N GLY A 687 30.30 13.82 0.98
CA GLY A 687 31.28 12.73 0.97
C GLY A 687 30.69 11.41 1.44
N HIS A 688 29.83 11.45 2.46
CA HIS A 688 29.09 10.27 2.93
C HIS A 688 28.18 9.72 1.82
N ASP A 689 27.41 10.57 1.16
CA ASP A 689 26.48 10.12 0.11
C ASP A 689 27.21 9.60 -1.13
N PHE A 690 28.32 10.19 -1.52
CA PHE A 690 29.18 9.62 -2.56
C PHE A 690 29.70 8.22 -2.20
N TYR A 691 30.06 8.00 -0.94
CA TYR A 691 30.44 6.68 -0.45
C TYR A 691 29.26 5.69 -0.53
N MET A 692 28.06 6.10 -0.11
CA MET A 692 26.84 5.26 -0.17
C MET A 692 26.46 4.82 -1.59
N ILE A 693 26.82 5.62 -2.61
CA ILE A 693 26.60 5.24 -4.03
C ILE A 693 27.84 4.69 -4.72
N GLY A 694 28.89 4.31 -3.96
CA GLY A 694 30.10 3.67 -4.47
C GLY A 694 31.10 4.58 -5.16
N LYS A 695 30.93 5.92 -5.13
CA LYS A 695 31.86 6.91 -5.70
C LYS A 695 32.97 7.28 -4.73
N ASN A 696 33.78 6.31 -4.35
CA ASN A 696 34.78 6.42 -3.27
C ASN A 696 35.83 7.52 -3.49
N GLU A 697 36.25 7.79 -4.72
CA GLU A 697 37.22 8.88 -5.00
C GLU A 697 36.62 10.27 -4.82
N ASP A 698 35.35 10.47 -5.19
CA ASP A 698 34.67 11.76 -4.97
C ASP A 698 34.32 11.93 -3.48
N ALA A 699 33.91 10.84 -2.81
CA ALA A 699 33.71 10.81 -1.37
C ALA A 699 34.99 11.26 -0.62
N LYS A 700 36.13 10.67 -0.95
CA LYS A 700 37.42 11.01 -0.34
C LYS A 700 37.79 12.48 -0.50
N LYS A 701 37.66 13.06 -1.71
CA LYS A 701 37.94 14.48 -1.96
C LYS A 701 37.08 15.40 -1.08
N CYS A 702 35.79 15.10 -0.96
CA CYS A 702 34.86 15.89 -0.14
C CYS A 702 35.19 15.80 1.36
N LEU A 703 35.47 14.60 1.86
CA LEU A 703 35.77 14.35 3.26
C LEU A 703 37.14 14.95 3.65
N GLU A 704 38.16 14.83 2.79
CA GLU A 704 39.48 15.46 3.00
C GLU A 704 39.34 17.00 3.00
N LYS A 705 38.51 17.57 2.12
CA LYS A 705 38.23 19.00 2.13
C LYS A 705 37.53 19.42 3.44
N ALA A 706 36.59 18.67 3.94
CA ALA A 706 35.94 18.90 5.22
C ALA A 706 36.97 18.90 6.37
N LEU A 707 37.87 17.91 6.41
CA LEU A 707 38.96 17.85 7.43
C LEU A 707 39.99 18.98 7.32
N ASN A 708 40.30 19.47 6.10
CA ASN A 708 41.16 20.59 5.92
C ASN A 708 40.58 21.89 6.52
N ILE A 709 39.24 22.01 6.58
CA ILE A 709 38.54 23.15 7.20
C ILE A 709 38.40 22.92 8.71
N LYS A 710 38.02 21.70 9.11
CA LYS A 710 37.80 21.32 10.50
C LYS A 710 38.41 19.93 10.78
N GLY A 711 39.63 19.90 11.28
CA GLY A 711 40.40 18.66 11.47
C GLY A 711 39.81 17.66 12.46
N ASP A 712 38.87 18.06 13.31
CA ASP A 712 38.21 17.22 14.30
C ASP A 712 36.77 16.81 13.92
N HIS A 713 36.44 16.83 12.62
CA HIS A 713 35.10 16.44 12.14
C HIS A 713 34.90 14.94 12.13
N THR A 714 34.20 14.43 13.13
CA THR A 714 34.06 12.98 13.41
C THR A 714 33.44 12.18 12.27
N THR A 715 32.41 12.70 11.59
CA THR A 715 31.81 12.02 10.45
C THR A 715 32.79 11.84 9.30
N ALA A 716 33.57 12.88 8.97
CA ALA A 716 34.57 12.82 7.91
C ALA A 716 35.70 11.82 8.24
N LEU A 717 36.18 11.82 9.49
CA LEU A 717 37.18 10.84 9.96
C LEU A 717 36.65 9.41 9.87
N SER A 718 35.47 9.15 10.39
CA SER A 718 34.86 7.84 10.36
C SER A 718 34.67 7.30 8.95
N LYS A 719 34.18 8.12 8.03
CA LYS A 719 33.94 7.71 6.63
C LYS A 719 35.21 7.57 5.81
N LEU A 720 36.27 8.36 6.05
CA LEU A 720 37.59 8.08 5.47
C LEU A 720 38.14 6.75 5.97
N GLY A 721 37.93 6.43 7.24
CA GLY A 721 38.27 5.13 7.79
C GLY A 721 37.53 3.99 7.04
N ASP A 722 36.24 4.14 6.74
CA ASP A 722 35.47 3.18 5.98
C ASP A 722 36.04 3.01 4.56
N ILE A 723 36.30 4.10 3.84
CA ILE A 723 36.85 4.07 2.47
C ILE A 723 38.23 3.37 2.45
N TYR A 724 39.13 3.67 3.39
CA TYR A 724 40.44 3.02 3.44
C TYR A 724 40.36 1.55 3.83
N ARG A 725 39.42 1.18 4.71
CA ARG A 725 39.14 -0.24 5.03
C ARG A 725 38.71 -0.99 3.78
N ASP A 726 37.75 -0.44 3.03
CA ASP A 726 37.20 -1.09 1.84
C ASP A 726 38.21 -1.16 0.68
N SER A 727 39.16 -0.24 0.61
CA SER A 727 40.30 -0.30 -0.32
C SER A 727 41.43 -1.23 0.14
N GLY A 728 41.31 -1.84 1.33
CA GLY A 728 42.28 -2.78 1.88
C GLY A 728 43.46 -2.12 2.64
N ASP A 729 43.50 -0.79 2.77
CA ASP A 729 44.52 -0.06 3.55
C ASP A 729 44.12 -0.01 5.04
N LYS A 730 44.30 -1.16 5.71
CA LYS A 730 43.91 -1.33 7.10
C LYS A 730 44.64 -0.39 8.07
N GLU A 731 45.87 -0.01 7.75
CA GLU A 731 46.68 0.86 8.61
C GLU A 731 46.08 2.27 8.65
N LYS A 732 45.78 2.86 7.49
CA LYS A 732 45.14 4.16 7.42
C LYS A 732 43.72 4.15 7.98
N ALA A 733 42.94 3.10 7.69
CA ALA A 733 41.61 2.94 8.26
C ALA A 733 41.64 2.99 9.78
N GLN A 734 42.56 2.25 10.41
CA GLN A 734 42.72 2.21 11.86
C GLN A 734 43.17 3.57 12.42
N ASP A 735 44.02 4.32 11.71
CA ASP A 735 44.46 5.64 12.14
C ASP A 735 43.27 6.65 12.14
N TYR A 736 42.47 6.68 11.09
CA TYR A 736 41.29 7.53 11.03
C TYR A 736 40.26 7.18 12.11
N TYR A 737 39.97 5.91 12.30
CA TYR A 737 39.06 5.46 13.38
C TYR A 737 39.59 5.83 14.76
N GLN A 738 40.89 5.70 14.99
CA GLN A 738 41.49 6.04 16.29
C GLN A 738 41.44 7.57 16.55
N GLN A 739 41.64 8.39 15.53
CA GLN A 739 41.48 9.84 15.64
C GLN A 739 40.02 10.18 16.04
N CYS A 740 39.04 9.62 15.30
CA CYS A 740 37.62 9.79 15.57
C CYS A 740 37.25 9.33 17.01
N PHE A 741 37.71 8.16 17.39
CA PHE A 741 37.50 7.60 18.73
C PHE A 741 38.06 8.51 19.83
N ASN A 742 39.23 9.07 19.68
CA ASN A 742 39.85 9.95 20.67
C ASN A 742 39.01 11.25 20.86
N ILE A 743 38.42 11.78 19.78
CA ILE A 743 37.56 12.95 19.86
C ILE A 743 36.26 12.63 20.63
N PHE A 744 35.59 11.52 20.28
CA PHE A 744 34.39 11.10 20.99
C PHE A 744 34.67 10.76 22.45
N MET A 745 35.77 10.05 22.72
CA MET A 745 36.17 9.69 24.09
C MET A 745 36.42 10.94 24.95
N ARG A 746 36.99 11.99 24.39
CA ARG A 746 37.18 13.27 25.08
C ARG A 746 35.84 13.90 25.41
N LYS A 747 34.96 14.07 24.39
CA LYS A 747 33.63 14.64 24.58
C LYS A 747 32.83 13.86 25.63
N TRP A 748 32.89 12.53 25.57
CA TRP A 748 32.19 11.65 26.51
C TRP A 748 32.67 11.81 27.95
N LYS A 749 33.99 11.87 28.17
CA LYS A 749 34.58 12.12 29.50
C LYS A 749 34.25 13.50 30.06
N GLU A 750 34.09 14.49 29.18
CA GLU A 750 33.70 15.85 29.52
C GLU A 750 32.18 16.01 29.68
N ASN A 751 31.40 14.91 29.57
CA ASN A 751 29.92 14.93 29.60
C ASN A 751 29.32 15.87 28.53
N ASN A 752 30.00 16.03 27.40
CA ASN A 752 29.67 16.92 26.29
C ASN A 752 29.48 16.15 24.96
N LEU A 753 29.00 14.90 25.06
CA LEU A 753 28.67 14.09 23.89
C LEU A 753 27.18 14.25 23.56
N ASP A 754 26.90 14.68 22.33
CA ASP A 754 25.52 14.80 21.87
C ASP A 754 24.84 13.44 21.75
N GLU A 755 23.53 13.39 22.00
CA GLU A 755 22.76 12.12 21.99
C GLU A 755 22.90 11.35 20.67
N VAL A 756 22.96 12.05 19.54
CA VAL A 756 23.16 11.46 18.21
C VAL A 756 24.56 10.88 18.00
N ASP A 757 25.58 11.41 18.71
CA ASP A 757 26.97 10.99 18.60
C ASP A 757 27.24 9.63 19.30
N TYR A 758 26.38 9.18 20.25
CA TYR A 758 26.57 7.90 20.94
C TYR A 758 26.61 6.70 19.97
N GLY A 759 25.73 6.66 18.98
CA GLY A 759 25.72 5.59 17.96
C GLY A 759 26.97 5.59 17.08
N TRP A 760 27.44 6.77 16.71
CA TRP A 760 28.69 6.92 15.93
C TRP A 760 29.91 6.51 16.77
N PHE A 761 29.96 6.91 18.03
CA PHE A 761 31.04 6.57 18.93
C PHE A 761 31.12 5.06 19.21
N GLU A 762 29.98 4.42 19.46
CA GLU A 762 29.85 2.98 19.60
C GLU A 762 30.40 2.26 18.36
N ASN A 763 29.92 2.63 17.17
CA ASN A 763 30.36 2.07 15.90
C ASN A 763 31.88 2.16 15.67
N VAL A 764 32.46 3.34 15.96
CA VAL A 764 33.92 3.53 15.83
C VAL A 764 34.71 2.68 16.86
N ALA A 765 34.18 2.51 18.08
CA ALA A 765 34.79 1.65 19.09
C ALA A 765 34.80 0.17 18.62
N GLU A 766 33.70 -0.29 18.02
CA GLU A 766 33.60 -1.65 17.45
C GLU A 766 34.58 -1.85 16.29
N LYS A 767 34.68 -0.90 15.35
CA LYS A 767 35.65 -0.92 14.23
C LYS A 767 37.10 -0.98 14.70
N LEU A 768 37.39 -0.50 15.87
CA LEU A 768 38.70 -0.59 16.52
C LEU A 768 38.91 -1.86 17.38
N GLY A 769 37.91 -2.76 17.41
CA GLY A 769 37.93 -3.98 18.22
C GLY A 769 37.81 -3.75 19.73
N LYS A 770 37.33 -2.57 20.17
CA LYS A 770 37.16 -2.19 21.59
C LYS A 770 35.76 -2.52 22.11
N ALA A 771 35.39 -3.80 22.02
CA ALA A 771 34.04 -4.27 22.34
C ALA A 771 33.55 -3.92 23.77
N ASP A 772 34.44 -3.95 24.76
CA ASP A 772 34.04 -3.59 26.12
C ASP A 772 33.68 -2.10 26.25
N VAL A 773 34.43 -1.23 25.58
CA VAL A 773 34.18 0.21 25.56
C VAL A 773 32.89 0.50 24.77
N ALA A 774 32.66 -0.19 23.65
CA ALA A 774 31.42 -0.08 22.88
C ALA A 774 30.19 -0.43 23.73
N ARG A 775 30.28 -1.48 24.54
CA ARG A 775 29.23 -1.86 25.49
C ARG A 775 28.98 -0.77 26.54
N GLU A 776 30.04 -0.23 27.13
CA GLU A 776 29.93 0.85 28.11
C GLU A 776 29.28 2.11 27.53
N ILE A 777 29.65 2.49 26.30
CA ILE A 777 29.03 3.61 25.55
C ILE A 777 27.53 3.34 25.39
N ARG A 778 27.17 2.13 24.93
CA ARG A 778 25.76 1.71 24.72
C ARG A 778 24.95 1.82 26.00
N ASP A 779 25.49 1.32 27.12
CA ASP A 779 24.82 1.32 28.42
C ASP A 779 24.69 2.72 29.01
N SER A 780 25.61 3.63 28.68
CA SER A 780 25.61 5.03 29.12
C SER A 780 24.74 5.95 28.25
N ARG A 781 24.23 5.45 27.11
CA ARG A 781 23.39 6.23 26.21
C ARG A 781 22.13 6.69 26.92
N PRO A 782 21.80 8.02 26.89
CA PRO A 782 20.55 8.51 27.42
C PRO A 782 19.38 7.72 26.81
N LYS A 783 18.53 7.14 27.65
CA LYS A 783 17.29 6.52 27.13
C LYS A 783 16.51 7.65 26.49
N ARG A 784 16.28 7.58 25.18
CA ARG A 784 15.36 8.48 24.50
C ARG A 784 14.07 8.50 25.32
N HIS A 785 13.85 9.57 26.07
CA HIS A 785 12.50 9.94 26.40
C HIS A 785 11.82 10.14 25.03
N ARG A 786 10.98 9.19 24.60
CA ARG A 786 9.95 9.49 23.65
C ARG A 786 9.38 10.82 24.12
N SER A 787 9.38 11.83 23.26
CA SER A 787 8.66 13.07 23.52
C SER A 787 7.34 12.64 24.10
N GLN A 788 7.15 12.94 25.38
CA GLN A 788 5.90 12.67 26.05
C GLN A 788 4.87 13.41 25.22
N SER A 789 4.00 12.64 24.57
CA SER A 789 2.67 13.12 24.32
C SER A 789 2.28 13.91 25.56
N TYR A 790 2.08 15.20 25.41
CA TYR A 790 1.60 16.18 26.36
C TYR A 790 1.33 15.66 27.77
N ASN A 791 2.06 16.21 28.74
CA ASN A 791 1.73 16.03 30.14
C ASN A 791 0.31 16.54 30.32
N ALA A 792 -0.63 15.70 30.71
CA ALA A 792 -2.02 16.05 30.95
C ALA A 792 -2.16 17.18 32.00
N ASP A 793 -1.11 17.41 32.81
CA ASP A 793 -1.03 18.46 33.82
C ASP A 793 -0.76 19.87 33.24
N ASN A 794 -0.43 20.02 31.95
CA ASN A 794 -0.21 21.30 31.28
C ASN A 794 -1.33 21.70 30.29
N LEU A 795 -2.43 20.96 30.25
CA LEU A 795 -3.64 21.40 29.61
C LEU A 795 -4.27 22.50 30.46
N ILE A 796 -4.12 23.73 30.03
CA ILE A 796 -4.94 24.85 30.55
C ILE A 796 -6.38 24.49 30.20
N THR A 797 -7.10 24.02 31.22
CA THR A 797 -8.56 23.95 31.20
C THR A 797 -9.07 25.38 31.04
N LEU A 798 -9.77 25.67 29.96
CA LEU A 798 -10.57 26.89 29.78
C LEU A 798 -11.87 26.82 30.63
N GLU A 799 -11.79 26.24 31.81
CA GLU A 799 -12.84 26.32 32.82
C GLU A 799 -12.22 26.92 34.08
N ASN A 800 -12.64 28.12 34.40
CA ASN A 800 -12.52 28.88 35.64
C ASN A 800 -11.83 30.25 35.49
N GLN A 801 -12.51 31.14 34.76
CA GLN A 801 -12.49 32.56 35.03
C GLN A 801 -13.91 33.06 35.31
N GLU A 802 -14.67 32.36 36.12
CA GLU A 802 -15.84 32.90 36.86
C GLU A 802 -15.78 32.31 38.25
N ASP A 803 -15.13 33.03 39.16
CA ASP A 803 -15.37 33.09 40.59
C ASP A 803 -14.16 33.73 41.29
N LYS A 804 -14.07 35.05 41.19
CA LYS A 804 -13.45 35.93 42.17
C LYS A 804 -14.04 37.33 41.98
N GLU A 805 -15.20 37.58 42.54
CA GLU A 805 -15.52 38.71 43.39
C GLU A 805 -15.97 38.21 44.74
#